data_8e81928075ef0b19e14232f9dbfc897b
#
_entry.id   8e81928075ef0b19e14232f9dbfc897b
#
_cell.length_a   1.000
_cell.length_b   1.000
_cell.length_c   1.000
_cell.angle_alpha   90.00
_cell.angle_beta   90.00
_cell.angle_gamma   90.00
#
_symmetry.space_group_name_H-M   'P 1'
#
loop_
_entity.id
_entity.type
_entity.pdbx_description
1 polymer ?
#
loop_
_entity_poly.entity_id
_entity_poly.type
_entity_poly.pdbx_seq_one_letter_code
_entity_poly.pdbx_strand_id
1 'polypeptide(L)'
;MAHAENHRYIVQVFVGALSAQYEALSVEASKQTSSEEIVCCIADKLSLNDGSGGPYELAEVVGDMVSGECKERRLGPNESPVAVMMLWPNNNSGQYYRFYLREKIPDEPWMENFSVDPQLIKDYFQRFLYQPKDREYPDLCQLPELNEQTLLDNLRARFAAGYIYTYVGSILIALNPFKFYPIYNPKYVKLYQNKRIGSSLPPHIFAVADAAYHCMLRERTNQCIVISGESGSGKTESTNFLLHHLTALSQKGSHGSGVEQTILSAGPVLEAFGNAKTAHNNNSSRFGKFIQVNYKENGMVHGAVVQKYLLEKSRICSQGRNERNYHVFYYLLAGASEQEKEQLHLLSVDKYNYLSKTGCSVVPGVDEQYEFSRLKQSMDMVGFTLDKQRRLFAVLSAVLLLGNVEFQPQRKSYHHDEAVGVRNPEVVSLISSLLRVKQETLLAALTSKRARASGETLVINYRLPEAIATRDAMAKCLYGALFDWIVMQVNHALLSKKDTLREHQGHSIGVLDIFGFEDFGPSNSFEQLCINYANEHLQYYFNQHVFKYEQEEYRREGIRWTDIGFSDNTGCLQLIEGKPGGLLCLLDDQCNFPWATNETLLQKFNSVHEDNPFYEKPQRREPAFVVRHYAGRVKYQVTAMREKNLDLMRQDIVSVLKNSSLAFVRELVGVDPVAVFRWAIVRAFFRGYFAFLEAGRRHRVNRVEGASRVQRASIHAPNDSIIR
;
A
#
# COMPACT_ATOMS: atom_id res chain seq x y z
N MET A 1 0.12 -31.21 -16.67
CA MET A 1 -0.87 -30.26 -17.26
C MET A 1 -1.63 -29.69 -16.08
N ALA A 2 -1.30 -28.46 -15.67
CA ALA A 2 -1.95 -27.79 -14.55
C ALA A 2 -3.24 -27.18 -15.06
N HIS A 3 -4.35 -27.55 -14.43
CA HIS A 3 -5.61 -26.87 -14.58
C HIS A 3 -5.42 -25.40 -14.19
N ALA A 4 -5.43 -24.49 -15.15
CA ALA A 4 -5.67 -23.08 -14.90
C ALA A 4 -7.13 -22.99 -14.45
N GLU A 5 -7.37 -22.88 -13.15
CA GLU A 5 -8.67 -22.55 -12.62
C GLU A 5 -9.08 -21.19 -13.19
N ASN A 6 -10.09 -21.19 -14.04
CA ASN A 6 -10.72 -20.00 -14.60
C ASN A 6 -11.50 -19.30 -13.48
N HIS A 7 -10.80 -18.43 -12.75
CA HIS A 7 -11.49 -17.55 -11.80
C HIS A 7 -12.39 -16.59 -12.55
N ARG A 8 -13.68 -16.61 -12.21
CA ARG A 8 -14.71 -15.78 -12.80
C ARG A 8 -15.03 -14.61 -11.88
N TYR A 9 -15.14 -13.43 -12.46
CA TYR A 9 -15.46 -12.16 -11.81
C TYR A 9 -16.82 -11.70 -12.23
N ILE A 10 -17.51 -10.96 -11.38
CA ILE A 10 -18.83 -10.39 -11.72
C ILE A 10 -18.60 -8.94 -12.18
N VAL A 11 -18.89 -8.68 -13.44
CA VAL A 11 -18.92 -7.34 -14.01
C VAL A 11 -20.38 -6.91 -14.12
N GLN A 12 -20.74 -5.84 -13.43
CA GLN A 12 -22.07 -5.25 -13.48
C GLN A 12 -22.11 -4.20 -14.59
N VAL A 13 -23.05 -4.36 -15.51
CA VAL A 13 -23.25 -3.43 -16.63
C VAL A 13 -24.66 -2.87 -16.61
N PHE A 14 -24.76 -1.56 -16.56
CA PHE A 14 -26.03 -0.83 -16.62
C PHE A 14 -26.51 -0.72 -18.06
N VAL A 15 -27.76 -1.02 -18.29
CA VAL A 15 -28.35 -1.08 -19.64
C VAL A 15 -29.27 0.11 -19.93
N GLY A 16 -29.64 0.86 -18.90
CA GLY A 16 -30.41 2.11 -19.03
C GLY A 16 -31.68 1.97 -19.88
N ALA A 17 -31.83 2.85 -20.87
CA ALA A 17 -33.00 2.88 -21.76
C ALA A 17 -33.11 1.70 -22.73
N LEU A 18 -32.07 0.86 -22.82
CA LEU A 18 -32.07 -0.32 -23.70
C LEU A 18 -32.94 -1.46 -23.17
N SER A 19 -33.34 -1.41 -21.90
CA SER A 19 -34.25 -2.39 -21.30
C SER A 19 -35.23 -1.75 -20.33
N ALA A 20 -36.52 -2.05 -20.50
CA ALA A 20 -37.56 -1.69 -19.57
C ALA A 20 -37.65 -2.64 -18.36
N GLN A 21 -36.98 -3.80 -18.40
CA GLN A 21 -37.07 -4.87 -17.40
C GLN A 21 -35.86 -4.90 -16.45
N TYR A 22 -34.70 -4.43 -16.91
CA TYR A 22 -33.45 -4.51 -16.17
C TYR A 22 -32.76 -3.15 -16.11
N GLU A 23 -32.37 -2.72 -14.92
CA GLU A 23 -31.53 -1.53 -14.75
C GLU A 23 -30.04 -1.88 -15.03
N ALA A 24 -29.62 -3.05 -14.56
CA ALA A 24 -28.28 -3.57 -14.77
C ALA A 24 -28.28 -5.09 -14.88
N LEU A 25 -27.31 -5.63 -15.60
CA LEU A 25 -27.05 -7.07 -15.72
C LEU A 25 -25.65 -7.40 -15.22
N SER A 26 -25.54 -8.55 -14.56
CA SER A 26 -24.26 -9.06 -14.09
C SER A 26 -23.76 -10.16 -15.04
N VAL A 27 -22.51 -10.05 -15.45
CA VAL A 27 -21.84 -11.01 -16.34
C VAL A 27 -20.62 -11.58 -15.62
N GLU A 28 -20.49 -12.90 -15.65
CA GLU A 28 -19.28 -13.56 -15.20
C GLU A 28 -18.18 -13.39 -16.26
N ALA A 29 -17.06 -12.79 -15.88
CA ALA A 29 -15.93 -12.52 -16.74
C ALA A 29 -14.62 -13.05 -16.13
N SER A 30 -13.66 -13.41 -16.95
CA SER A 30 -12.28 -13.72 -16.54
C SER A 30 -11.37 -12.53 -16.78
N LYS A 31 -10.13 -12.61 -16.31
CA LYS A 31 -9.09 -11.60 -16.61
C LYS A 31 -8.83 -11.41 -18.10
N GLN A 32 -9.18 -12.40 -18.90
CA GLN A 32 -8.93 -12.43 -20.33
C GLN A 32 -10.19 -12.09 -21.13
N THR A 33 -11.34 -12.00 -20.47
CA THR A 33 -12.61 -11.69 -21.10
C THR A 33 -12.57 -10.25 -21.63
N SER A 34 -12.77 -10.10 -22.91
CA SER A 34 -12.78 -8.80 -23.59
C SER A 34 -14.10 -8.06 -23.38
N SER A 35 -14.11 -6.76 -23.63
CA SER A 35 -15.32 -5.94 -23.58
C SER A 35 -16.33 -6.41 -24.62
N GLU A 36 -15.88 -6.86 -25.79
CA GLU A 36 -16.73 -7.40 -26.87
C GLU A 36 -17.45 -8.68 -26.43
N GLU A 37 -16.77 -9.61 -25.74
CA GLU A 37 -17.40 -10.81 -25.19
C GLU A 37 -18.48 -10.49 -24.16
N ILE A 38 -18.26 -9.48 -23.29
CA ILE A 38 -19.26 -9.03 -22.33
C ILE A 38 -20.45 -8.38 -23.04
N VAL A 39 -20.20 -7.54 -24.05
CA VAL A 39 -21.25 -6.91 -24.87
C VAL A 39 -22.10 -7.97 -25.54
N CYS A 40 -21.49 -8.97 -26.19
CA CYS A 40 -22.21 -10.08 -26.80
C CYS A 40 -23.10 -10.81 -25.78
N CYS A 41 -22.55 -11.16 -24.61
CA CYS A 41 -23.30 -11.85 -23.56
C CYS A 41 -24.51 -11.04 -23.05
N ILE A 42 -24.40 -9.71 -22.97
CA ILE A 42 -25.49 -8.83 -22.51
C ILE A 42 -26.51 -8.64 -23.63
N ALA A 43 -26.06 -8.43 -24.87
CA ALA A 43 -26.91 -8.26 -26.03
C ALA A 43 -27.78 -9.52 -26.28
N ASP A 44 -27.20 -10.71 -26.09
CA ASP A 44 -27.92 -11.98 -26.16
C ASP A 44 -28.99 -12.09 -25.06
N LYS A 45 -28.63 -11.73 -23.79
CA LYS A 45 -29.58 -11.75 -22.66
C LYS A 45 -30.74 -10.78 -22.83
N LEU A 46 -30.53 -9.66 -23.54
CA LEU A 46 -31.53 -8.64 -23.81
C LEU A 46 -32.27 -8.87 -25.13
N SER A 47 -31.90 -9.91 -25.88
CA SER A 47 -32.45 -10.20 -27.22
C SER A 47 -32.31 -9.03 -28.19
N LEU A 48 -31.17 -8.30 -28.12
CA LEU A 48 -30.90 -7.13 -28.94
C LEU A 48 -30.21 -7.46 -30.28
N ASN A 49 -29.78 -8.72 -30.49
CA ASN A 49 -28.94 -9.09 -31.65
C ASN A 49 -29.25 -10.42 -32.30
N ASP A 50 -28.93 -10.47 -33.60
CA ASP A 50 -28.93 -11.65 -34.48
C ASP A 50 -27.60 -12.44 -34.44
N GLY A 51 -26.91 -12.48 -33.27
CA GLY A 51 -25.76 -13.38 -33.05
C GLY A 51 -24.36 -12.85 -33.42
N SER A 52 -24.23 -11.60 -33.84
CA SER A 52 -22.91 -10.95 -33.97
C SER A 52 -22.89 -9.66 -33.16
N GLY A 53 -21.92 -9.46 -32.30
CA GLY A 53 -21.79 -8.36 -31.32
C GLY A 53 -22.32 -6.96 -31.67
N GLY A 54 -23.26 -6.83 -32.55
CA GLY A 54 -24.14 -5.72 -32.89
C GLY A 54 -23.58 -4.31 -32.82
N PRO A 55 -24.44 -3.32 -32.93
CA PRO A 55 -24.04 -1.91 -32.83
C PRO A 55 -23.78 -1.43 -31.40
N TYR A 56 -23.34 -2.32 -30.49
CA TYR A 56 -23.15 -1.99 -29.07
C TYR A 56 -21.69 -2.08 -28.66
N GLU A 57 -21.33 -1.31 -27.64
CA GLU A 57 -20.00 -1.28 -26.98
C GLU A 57 -20.13 -1.00 -25.49
N LEU A 58 -19.11 -1.34 -24.73
CA LEU A 58 -19.07 -1.10 -23.29
C LEU A 58 -18.45 0.27 -22.99
N ALA A 59 -19.08 1.02 -22.12
CA ALA A 59 -18.60 2.32 -21.67
C ALA A 59 -18.37 2.32 -20.16
N GLU A 60 -17.24 2.85 -19.72
CA GLU A 60 -16.96 3.21 -18.33
C GLU A 60 -17.53 4.60 -18.08
N VAL A 61 -18.36 4.75 -17.06
CA VAL A 61 -18.95 6.02 -16.67
C VAL A 61 -18.48 6.38 -15.25
N VAL A 62 -17.98 7.58 -15.13
CA VAL A 62 -17.61 8.20 -13.85
C VAL A 62 -18.59 9.33 -13.59
N GLY A 63 -19.42 9.20 -12.57
CA GLY A 63 -20.42 10.21 -12.20
C GLY A 63 -20.12 10.84 -10.87
N ASP A 64 -20.49 12.10 -10.72
CA ASP A 64 -20.43 12.86 -9.46
C ASP A 64 -21.82 12.90 -8.84
N MET A 65 -21.96 12.43 -7.59
CA MET A 65 -23.25 12.35 -6.89
C MET A 65 -23.77 13.73 -6.48
N VAL A 66 -22.91 14.74 -6.39
CA VAL A 66 -23.28 16.08 -5.93
C VAL A 66 -23.67 16.98 -7.08
N SER A 67 -22.86 17.01 -8.16
CA SER A 67 -23.13 17.83 -9.35
C SER A 67 -24.05 17.16 -10.36
N GLY A 68 -24.21 15.85 -10.30
CA GLY A 68 -24.93 15.06 -11.30
C GLY A 68 -24.23 14.95 -12.66
N GLU A 69 -23.02 15.51 -12.78
CA GLU A 69 -22.21 15.40 -13.98
C GLU A 69 -21.62 14.00 -14.12
N CYS A 70 -21.65 13.44 -15.30
CA CYS A 70 -21.02 12.18 -15.61
C CYS A 70 -20.05 12.29 -16.79
N LYS A 71 -18.98 11.51 -16.71
CA LYS A 71 -17.99 11.35 -17.77
C LYS A 71 -17.99 9.91 -18.21
N GLU A 72 -17.93 9.70 -19.49
CA GLU A 72 -18.02 8.38 -20.12
C GLU A 72 -16.78 8.12 -20.97
N ARG A 73 -16.23 6.90 -20.87
CA ARG A 73 -15.16 6.39 -21.73
C ARG A 73 -15.62 5.09 -22.39
N ARG A 74 -15.56 5.00 -23.71
CA ARG A 74 -15.83 3.77 -24.45
C ARG A 74 -14.64 2.82 -24.35
N LEU A 75 -14.88 1.55 -24.07
CA LEU A 75 -13.84 0.53 -24.02
C LEU A 75 -13.58 -0.01 -25.43
N GLY A 76 -12.30 -0.22 -25.75
CA GLY A 76 -11.94 -0.92 -26.97
C GLY A 76 -12.40 -2.39 -26.94
N PRO A 77 -12.71 -3.00 -28.08
CA PRO A 77 -13.28 -4.36 -28.17
C PRO A 77 -12.41 -5.41 -27.46
N ASN A 78 -11.10 -5.26 -27.48
CA ASN A 78 -10.13 -6.17 -26.85
C ASN A 78 -9.71 -5.74 -25.43
N GLU A 79 -10.28 -4.67 -24.89
CA GLU A 79 -9.94 -4.17 -23.54
C GLU A 79 -10.66 -5.04 -22.50
N SER A 80 -9.97 -5.38 -21.40
CA SER A 80 -10.57 -6.18 -20.32
C SER A 80 -11.32 -5.29 -19.34
N PRO A 81 -12.65 -5.40 -19.22
CA PRO A 81 -13.42 -4.64 -18.21
C PRO A 81 -13.04 -4.96 -16.76
N VAL A 82 -12.61 -6.19 -16.49
CA VAL A 82 -12.09 -6.57 -15.19
C VAL A 82 -10.82 -5.76 -14.86
N ALA A 83 -9.93 -5.57 -15.83
CA ALA A 83 -8.73 -4.76 -15.65
C ALA A 83 -9.06 -3.29 -15.40
N VAL A 84 -10.03 -2.74 -16.12
CA VAL A 84 -10.51 -1.36 -15.95
C VAL A 84 -11.12 -1.15 -14.57
N MET A 85 -11.99 -2.06 -14.13
CA MET A 85 -12.63 -2.00 -12.81
C MET A 85 -11.61 -1.99 -11.66
N MET A 86 -10.47 -2.66 -11.83
CA MET A 86 -9.40 -2.68 -10.84
C MET A 86 -8.61 -1.36 -10.74
N LEU A 87 -8.71 -0.51 -11.74
CA LEU A 87 -8.10 0.82 -11.76
C LEU A 87 -9.00 1.90 -11.14
N TRP A 88 -10.23 1.56 -10.81
CA TRP A 88 -11.14 2.54 -10.20
C TRP A 88 -10.65 2.95 -8.82
N PRO A 89 -10.48 4.26 -8.57
CA PRO A 89 -10.04 4.75 -7.28
C PRO A 89 -11.07 4.48 -6.18
N ASN A 90 -10.60 4.29 -4.95
CA ASN A 90 -11.48 4.22 -3.78
C ASN A 90 -12.23 5.53 -3.62
N ASN A 91 -13.54 5.45 -3.72
CA ASN A 91 -14.43 6.60 -3.84
C ASN A 91 -14.61 7.32 -2.50
N ASN A 92 -13.75 8.31 -2.23
CA ASN A 92 -13.92 9.25 -1.13
C ASN A 92 -14.45 10.63 -1.58
N SER A 93 -14.71 10.80 -2.89
CA SER A 93 -15.00 12.09 -3.51
C SER A 93 -16.46 12.31 -3.92
N GLY A 94 -17.36 11.40 -3.55
CA GLY A 94 -18.76 11.47 -4.03
C GLY A 94 -18.92 11.05 -5.50
N GLN A 95 -17.92 10.45 -6.09
CA GLN A 95 -17.98 9.93 -7.46
C GLN A 95 -18.34 8.44 -7.46
N TYR A 96 -19.02 7.98 -8.53
CA TYR A 96 -19.27 6.56 -8.76
C TYR A 96 -18.70 6.12 -10.10
N TYR A 97 -18.32 4.84 -10.19
CA TYR A 97 -17.75 4.21 -11.37
C TYR A 97 -18.65 3.06 -11.78
N ARG A 98 -19.10 3.03 -13.04
CA ARG A 98 -20.02 2.01 -13.56
C ARG A 98 -19.71 1.70 -15.01
N PHE A 99 -20.06 0.48 -15.45
CA PHE A 99 -20.11 0.16 -16.85
C PHE A 99 -21.52 0.32 -17.39
N TYR A 100 -21.64 0.87 -18.58
CA TYR A 100 -22.89 0.99 -19.32
C TYR A 100 -22.76 0.34 -20.69
N LEU A 101 -23.85 -0.31 -21.16
CA LEU A 101 -23.99 -0.70 -22.54
C LEU A 101 -24.42 0.52 -23.37
N ARG A 102 -23.74 0.77 -24.49
CA ARG A 102 -23.98 1.91 -25.38
C ARG A 102 -24.05 1.45 -26.84
N GLU A 103 -24.81 2.16 -27.64
CA GLU A 103 -24.78 1.98 -29.11
C GLU A 103 -23.45 2.51 -29.66
N LYS A 104 -22.86 1.78 -30.63
CA LYS A 104 -21.70 2.23 -31.40
C LYS A 104 -22.11 3.42 -32.27
N ILE A 105 -21.34 4.49 -32.22
CA ILE A 105 -21.51 5.60 -33.17
C ILE A 105 -20.70 5.25 -34.42
N PRO A 106 -21.30 5.20 -35.60
CA PRO A 106 -20.59 4.90 -36.84
C PRO A 106 -19.47 5.90 -37.13
N ASP A 107 -18.30 5.39 -37.51
CA ASP A 107 -17.14 6.15 -38.03
C ASP A 107 -16.33 7.02 -37.08
N GLU A 108 -16.41 6.87 -35.74
CA GLU A 108 -15.47 7.54 -34.85
C GLU A 108 -14.45 6.56 -34.22
N PRO A 109 -13.14 6.89 -34.20
CA PRO A 109 -12.15 6.09 -33.53
C PRO A 109 -12.50 5.99 -32.05
N TRP A 110 -12.46 4.79 -31.43
CA TRP A 110 -12.80 4.52 -30.03
C TRP A 110 -12.06 5.40 -29.01
N MET A 111 -11.03 6.14 -29.45
CA MET A 111 -10.27 7.09 -28.63
C MET A 111 -10.97 8.45 -28.43
N GLU A 112 -12.06 8.74 -29.12
CA GLU A 112 -12.71 10.08 -29.13
C GLU A 112 -14.03 10.13 -28.35
N ASN A 113 -14.48 8.99 -27.80
CA ASN A 113 -15.80 8.89 -27.19
C ASN A 113 -15.79 9.01 -25.67
N PHE A 114 -15.80 10.23 -25.20
CA PHE A 114 -16.54 10.60 -24.01
C PHE A 114 -17.93 11.06 -24.44
N SER A 115 -19.00 10.71 -23.73
CA SER A 115 -20.35 11.21 -24.03
C SER A 115 -20.61 12.66 -23.54
N VAL A 116 -19.57 13.39 -23.30
CA VAL A 116 -19.54 14.84 -23.31
C VAL A 116 -19.24 15.22 -24.75
N ASP A 117 -20.02 16.14 -25.32
CA ASP A 117 -19.85 16.70 -26.65
C ASP A 117 -18.41 16.47 -27.19
N PRO A 118 -18.20 15.72 -28.29
CA PRO A 118 -16.87 15.46 -28.85
C PRO A 118 -16.03 16.73 -29.02
N GLN A 119 -16.69 17.87 -29.20
CA GLN A 119 -16.07 19.17 -29.31
C GLN A 119 -15.45 19.60 -27.95
N LEU A 120 -16.14 19.36 -26.83
CA LEU A 120 -15.60 19.68 -25.50
C LEU A 120 -14.35 18.89 -25.15
N ILE A 121 -14.24 17.64 -25.59
CA ILE A 121 -13.06 16.79 -25.36
C ILE A 121 -11.89 17.22 -26.22
N LYS A 122 -12.20 17.53 -27.48
CA LYS A 122 -11.21 18.07 -28.41
C LYS A 122 -10.68 19.40 -27.91
N ASP A 123 -11.57 20.26 -27.43
CA ASP A 123 -11.22 21.56 -26.82
C ASP A 123 -10.44 21.37 -25.51
N TYR A 124 -10.82 20.40 -24.65
CA TYR A 124 -10.07 20.07 -23.43
C TYR A 124 -8.67 19.57 -23.75
N PHE A 125 -8.56 18.62 -24.71
CA PHE A 125 -7.27 18.09 -25.14
C PHE A 125 -6.38 19.18 -25.78
N GLN A 126 -6.98 20.06 -26.59
CA GLN A 126 -6.27 21.21 -27.14
C GLN A 126 -5.81 22.18 -26.06
N ARG A 127 -6.66 22.53 -25.09
CA ARG A 127 -6.29 23.34 -23.93
C ARG A 127 -5.16 22.70 -23.14
N PHE A 128 -5.23 21.38 -22.95
CA PHE A 128 -4.17 20.64 -22.26
C PHE A 128 -2.85 20.74 -23.03
N LEU A 129 -2.85 20.61 -24.34
CA LEU A 129 -1.62 20.67 -25.16
C LEU A 129 -1.07 22.09 -25.31
N TYR A 130 -1.94 23.08 -25.42
CA TYR A 130 -1.58 24.47 -25.71
C TYR A 130 -1.78 25.36 -24.48
N GLN A 131 -1.21 24.95 -23.35
CA GLN A 131 -1.21 25.78 -22.14
C GLN A 131 -0.48 27.10 -22.38
N PRO A 132 -1.01 28.25 -21.89
CA PRO A 132 -0.34 29.52 -21.97
C PRO A 132 1.04 29.49 -21.33
N LYS A 133 2.06 30.04 -22.00
CA LYS A 133 3.44 30.05 -21.48
C LYS A 133 3.86 31.40 -20.93
N ASP A 134 3.08 32.41 -21.17
CA ASP A 134 3.36 33.82 -20.90
C ASP A 134 2.58 34.40 -19.72
N ARG A 135 1.52 33.73 -19.27
CA ARG A 135 0.70 34.15 -18.12
C ARG A 135 0.59 33.10 -17.01
N GLU A 136 0.58 31.83 -17.40
CA GLU A 136 0.41 30.68 -16.52
C GLU A 136 1.56 29.71 -16.78
N TYR A 137 2.70 29.98 -16.17
CA TYR A 137 3.97 29.29 -16.45
C TYR A 137 3.88 27.80 -16.09
N PRO A 138 4.04 26.90 -17.06
CA PRO A 138 4.09 25.46 -16.82
C PRO A 138 5.30 25.02 -16.01
N ASP A 139 6.38 25.80 -16.03
CA ASP A 139 7.59 25.60 -15.25
C ASP A 139 7.87 26.85 -14.42
N LEU A 140 7.88 26.71 -13.10
CA LEU A 140 8.12 27.80 -12.16
C LEU A 140 9.53 28.41 -12.28
N CYS A 141 10.48 27.69 -12.89
CA CYS A 141 11.81 28.22 -13.21
C CYS A 141 11.77 29.35 -14.25
N GLN A 142 10.65 29.50 -14.97
CA GLN A 142 10.46 30.52 -16.01
C GLN A 142 9.75 31.77 -15.52
N LEU A 143 9.37 31.81 -14.21
CA LEU A 143 8.75 33.00 -13.62
C LEU A 143 9.68 34.22 -13.73
N PRO A 144 9.17 35.37 -14.18
CA PRO A 144 9.97 36.62 -14.29
C PRO A 144 10.49 37.12 -12.94
N GLU A 145 9.71 36.92 -11.90
CA GLU A 145 10.02 37.25 -10.50
C GLU A 145 9.73 36.05 -9.62
N LEU A 146 10.66 35.64 -8.78
CA LEU A 146 10.56 34.48 -7.93
C LEU A 146 10.39 34.92 -6.48
N ASN A 147 9.15 34.90 -6.00
CA ASN A 147 8.77 35.10 -4.61
C ASN A 147 7.55 34.23 -4.25
N GLU A 148 7.21 34.13 -2.97
CA GLU A 148 6.11 33.27 -2.51
C GLU A 148 4.75 33.65 -3.14
N GLN A 149 4.50 34.94 -3.33
CA GLN A 149 3.26 35.42 -3.91
C GLN A 149 3.12 35.04 -5.39
N THR A 150 4.16 35.26 -6.19
CA THR A 150 4.14 34.92 -7.63
C THR A 150 4.04 33.41 -7.85
N LEU A 151 4.69 32.60 -6.98
CA LEU A 151 4.55 31.14 -6.99
C LEU A 151 3.10 30.71 -6.73
N LEU A 152 2.49 31.23 -5.66
CA LEU A 152 1.11 30.90 -5.29
C LEU A 152 0.11 31.38 -6.36
N ASP A 153 0.29 32.58 -6.89
CA ASP A 153 -0.61 33.14 -7.91
C ASP A 153 -0.54 32.32 -9.21
N ASN A 154 0.65 31.88 -9.62
CA ASN A 154 0.81 30.99 -10.78
C ASN A 154 0.14 29.63 -10.55
N LEU A 155 0.38 28.98 -9.40
CA LEU A 155 -0.26 27.71 -9.07
C LEU A 155 -1.79 27.84 -8.99
N ARG A 156 -2.31 28.94 -8.41
CA ARG A 156 -3.74 29.23 -8.32
C ARG A 156 -4.36 29.43 -9.70
N ALA A 157 -3.72 30.24 -10.56
CA ALA A 157 -4.19 30.48 -11.93
C ALA A 157 -4.23 29.20 -12.75
N ARG A 158 -3.17 28.39 -12.69
CA ARG A 158 -3.10 27.09 -13.38
C ARG A 158 -4.16 26.12 -12.88
N PHE A 159 -4.34 26.01 -11.56
CA PHE A 159 -5.37 25.16 -10.96
C PHE A 159 -6.78 25.59 -11.36
N ALA A 160 -7.06 26.89 -11.36
CA ALA A 160 -8.36 27.44 -11.80
C ALA A 160 -8.63 27.14 -13.29
N ALA A 161 -7.58 27.12 -14.13
CA ALA A 161 -7.66 26.72 -15.53
C ALA A 161 -7.76 25.19 -15.75
N GLY A 162 -7.65 24.38 -14.68
CA GLY A 162 -7.71 22.91 -14.74
C GLY A 162 -6.34 22.25 -14.97
N TYR A 163 -5.24 22.95 -14.83
CA TYR A 163 -3.89 22.40 -14.94
C TYR A 163 -3.37 22.05 -13.56
N ILE A 164 -3.43 20.77 -13.22
CA ILE A 164 -3.08 20.26 -11.89
C ILE A 164 -1.59 19.96 -11.71
N TYR A 165 -0.82 19.94 -12.79
CA TYR A 165 0.61 19.68 -12.79
C TYR A 165 1.42 20.89 -13.18
N THR A 166 2.52 21.15 -12.49
CA THR A 166 3.45 22.26 -12.77
C THR A 166 4.87 21.77 -12.51
N TYR A 167 5.82 22.09 -13.38
CA TYR A 167 7.23 21.75 -13.18
C TYR A 167 7.96 22.76 -12.28
N VAL A 168 9.00 22.30 -11.61
CA VAL A 168 10.14 23.08 -11.13
C VAL A 168 11.38 22.36 -11.67
N GLY A 169 11.78 22.65 -12.89
CA GLY A 169 12.80 21.89 -13.60
C GLY A 169 12.42 20.42 -13.76
N SER A 170 13.14 19.52 -13.09
CA SER A 170 12.87 18.08 -13.10
C SER A 170 11.85 17.61 -12.03
N ILE A 171 11.44 18.50 -11.12
CA ILE A 171 10.47 18.19 -10.06
C ILE A 171 9.06 18.47 -10.56
N LEU A 172 8.12 17.61 -10.23
CA LEU A 172 6.71 17.79 -10.53
C LEU A 172 5.94 18.18 -9.28
N ILE A 173 5.26 19.31 -9.32
CA ILE A 173 4.25 19.71 -8.34
C ILE A 173 2.89 19.20 -8.84
N ALA A 174 2.22 18.42 -8.02
CA ALA A 174 0.86 17.93 -8.27
C ALA A 174 -0.11 18.55 -7.25
N LEU A 175 -1.15 19.20 -7.73
CA LEU A 175 -2.24 19.73 -6.92
C LEU A 175 -3.43 18.79 -7.00
N ASN A 176 -3.88 18.27 -5.84
CA ASN A 176 -5.00 17.35 -5.80
C ASN A 176 -6.32 18.09 -6.11
N PRO A 177 -7.01 17.77 -7.22
CA PRO A 177 -8.25 18.43 -7.59
C PRO A 177 -9.47 17.88 -6.86
N PHE A 178 -9.31 16.79 -6.06
CA PHE A 178 -10.41 16.04 -5.43
C PHE A 178 -11.53 15.64 -6.39
N LYS A 179 -11.23 15.54 -7.67
CA LYS A 179 -12.10 15.06 -8.74
C LYS A 179 -11.29 14.41 -9.84
N PHE A 180 -11.95 13.57 -10.63
CA PHE A 180 -11.30 12.90 -11.74
C PHE A 180 -11.00 13.89 -12.89
N TYR A 181 -9.81 13.76 -13.49
CA TYR A 181 -9.42 14.41 -14.73
C TYR A 181 -9.12 13.35 -15.80
N PRO A 182 -9.63 13.52 -17.04
CA PRO A 182 -9.50 12.52 -18.11
C PRO A 182 -8.12 12.61 -18.79
N ILE A 183 -7.03 12.68 -18.01
CA ILE A 183 -5.66 12.86 -18.52
C ILE A 183 -4.77 11.63 -18.33
N TYR A 184 -5.36 10.48 -17.95
CA TYR A 184 -4.62 9.26 -17.62
C TYR A 184 -4.91 8.07 -18.55
N ASN A 185 -5.68 8.30 -19.62
CA ASN A 185 -6.05 7.27 -20.57
C ASN A 185 -4.88 6.88 -21.51
N PRO A 186 -4.98 5.79 -22.29
CA PRO A 186 -3.93 5.32 -23.18
C PRO A 186 -3.42 6.36 -24.20
N LYS A 187 -4.24 7.34 -24.58
CA LYS A 187 -3.83 8.44 -25.48
C LYS A 187 -2.72 9.29 -24.83
N TYR A 188 -2.86 9.60 -23.53
CA TYR A 188 -1.84 10.34 -22.79
C TYR A 188 -0.60 9.48 -22.52
N VAL A 189 -0.75 8.17 -22.27
CA VAL A 189 0.39 7.26 -22.19
C VAL A 189 1.23 7.33 -23.44
N LYS A 190 0.61 7.21 -24.62
CA LYS A 190 1.30 7.30 -25.92
C LYS A 190 1.90 8.68 -26.17
N LEU A 191 1.21 9.75 -25.72
CA LEU A 191 1.66 11.13 -25.88
C LEU A 191 3.01 11.38 -25.18
N TYR A 192 3.16 10.87 -23.95
CA TYR A 192 4.37 11.07 -23.12
C TYR A 192 5.46 10.02 -23.35
N GLN A 193 5.15 8.94 -24.07
CA GLN A 193 6.11 7.87 -24.33
C GLN A 193 7.29 8.37 -25.16
N ASN A 194 8.54 8.13 -24.70
CA ASN A 194 9.79 8.56 -25.29
C ASN A 194 9.94 10.11 -25.37
N LYS A 195 9.36 10.84 -24.41
CA LYS A 195 9.46 12.28 -24.35
C LYS A 195 10.28 12.70 -23.13
N ARG A 196 11.10 13.75 -23.31
CA ARG A 196 11.88 14.32 -22.20
C ARG A 196 11.03 15.30 -21.39
N ILE A 197 11.30 15.39 -20.08
CA ILE A 197 10.77 16.45 -19.22
C ILE A 197 11.23 17.80 -19.80
N GLY A 198 10.33 18.80 -19.80
CA GLY A 198 10.63 20.12 -20.40
C GLY A 198 10.59 20.15 -21.95
N SER A 199 10.14 19.06 -22.59
CA SER A 199 9.79 19.09 -24.02
C SER A 199 8.59 20.03 -24.26
N SER A 200 8.13 20.16 -25.50
CA SER A 200 6.96 21.00 -25.85
C SER A 200 5.65 20.54 -25.18
N LEU A 201 5.65 19.40 -24.50
CA LEU A 201 4.48 18.84 -23.83
C LEU A 201 4.26 19.46 -22.45
N PRO A 202 2.99 19.60 -22.01
CA PRO A 202 2.64 20.11 -20.70
C PRO A 202 3.15 19.23 -19.55
N PRO A 203 3.29 19.78 -18.32
CA PRO A 203 3.62 19.00 -17.14
C PRO A 203 2.63 17.86 -16.90
N HIS A 204 3.17 16.67 -16.68
CA HIS A 204 2.37 15.47 -16.40
C HIS A 204 3.17 14.43 -15.65
N ILE A 205 2.49 13.66 -14.79
CA ILE A 205 3.13 12.61 -14.00
C ILE A 205 3.71 11.48 -14.86
N PHE A 206 3.14 11.21 -16.04
CA PHE A 206 3.69 10.24 -16.99
C PHE A 206 5.05 10.61 -17.54
N ALA A 207 5.34 11.92 -17.65
CA ALA A 207 6.67 12.37 -18.06
C ALA A 207 7.75 12.01 -17.03
N VAL A 208 7.42 12.06 -15.73
CA VAL A 208 8.34 11.66 -14.65
C VAL A 208 8.62 10.16 -14.71
N ALA A 209 7.58 9.35 -14.89
CA ALA A 209 7.73 7.90 -15.04
C ALA A 209 8.53 7.52 -16.28
N ASP A 210 8.26 8.17 -17.42
CA ASP A 210 8.97 7.95 -18.69
C ASP A 210 10.45 8.36 -18.58
N ALA A 211 10.75 9.49 -17.95
CA ALA A 211 12.10 9.95 -17.71
C ALA A 211 12.89 8.95 -16.83
N ALA A 212 12.30 8.46 -15.73
CA ALA A 212 12.93 7.46 -14.89
C ALA A 212 13.19 6.14 -15.65
N TYR A 213 12.23 5.71 -16.48
CA TYR A 213 12.38 4.51 -17.30
C TYR A 213 13.53 4.63 -18.31
N HIS A 214 13.60 5.74 -19.04
CA HIS A 214 14.67 5.96 -20.01
C HIS A 214 16.01 6.22 -19.37
N CYS A 215 16.07 6.88 -18.21
CA CYS A 215 17.29 7.03 -17.43
C CYS A 215 17.84 5.67 -16.99
N MET A 216 16.97 4.80 -16.47
CA MET A 216 17.33 3.43 -16.09
C MET A 216 17.93 2.65 -17.27
N LEU A 217 17.31 2.71 -18.44
CA LEU A 217 17.78 1.97 -19.63
C LEU A 217 19.08 2.53 -20.19
N ARG A 218 19.26 3.86 -20.23
CA ARG A 218 20.43 4.53 -20.79
C ARG A 218 21.63 4.44 -19.90
N GLU A 219 21.45 4.72 -18.60
CA GLU A 219 22.53 4.80 -17.63
C GLU A 219 22.82 3.48 -16.95
N ARG A 220 21.92 2.48 -17.15
CA ARG A 220 22.00 1.16 -16.51
C ARG A 220 22.11 1.26 -14.98
N THR A 221 21.34 2.17 -14.40
CA THR A 221 21.27 2.41 -12.95
C THR A 221 19.83 2.33 -12.47
N ASN A 222 19.65 1.86 -11.25
CA ASN A 222 18.34 1.86 -10.61
C ASN A 222 17.85 3.30 -10.43
N GLN A 223 16.53 3.49 -10.57
CA GLN A 223 15.89 4.78 -10.37
C GLN A 223 14.94 4.71 -9.16
N CYS A 224 14.70 5.87 -8.55
CA CYS A 224 13.74 5.99 -7.47
C CYS A 224 12.89 7.25 -7.66
N ILE A 225 11.58 7.10 -7.62
CA ILE A 225 10.63 8.21 -7.64
C ILE A 225 10.12 8.40 -6.21
N VAL A 226 10.40 9.55 -5.64
CA VAL A 226 9.99 9.91 -4.27
C VAL A 226 8.79 10.84 -4.35
N ILE A 227 7.74 10.52 -3.58
CA ILE A 227 6.52 11.31 -3.51
C ILE A 227 6.38 11.83 -2.09
N SER A 228 6.27 13.15 -1.94
CA SER A 228 6.07 13.80 -0.64
C SER A 228 4.86 14.73 -0.68
N GLY A 229 4.28 14.99 0.48
CA GLY A 229 3.12 15.88 0.63
C GLY A 229 2.32 15.54 1.89
N GLU A 230 1.36 16.38 2.25
CA GLU A 230 0.47 16.18 3.39
C GLU A 230 -0.45 14.96 3.21
N SER A 231 -1.08 14.51 4.29
CA SER A 231 -2.13 13.49 4.21
C SER A 231 -3.30 13.99 3.36
N GLY A 232 -3.76 13.16 2.42
CA GLY A 232 -4.84 13.55 1.49
C GLY A 232 -4.39 14.36 0.27
N SER A 233 -3.09 14.62 0.08
CA SER A 233 -2.58 15.35 -1.10
C SER A 233 -2.57 14.55 -2.40
N GLY A 234 -2.94 13.27 -2.40
CA GLY A 234 -2.98 12.43 -3.59
C GLY A 234 -1.73 11.60 -3.86
N LYS A 235 -0.86 11.36 -2.86
CA LYS A 235 0.38 10.57 -3.02
C LYS A 235 0.12 9.16 -3.54
N THR A 236 -0.83 8.46 -2.96
CA THR A 236 -1.19 7.10 -3.35
C THR A 236 -1.78 7.05 -4.75
N GLU A 237 -2.61 8.03 -5.13
CA GLU A 237 -3.11 8.17 -6.51
C GLU A 237 -1.98 8.42 -7.50
N SER A 238 -1.04 9.31 -7.14
CA SER A 238 0.16 9.56 -7.94
C SER A 238 1.00 8.29 -8.11
N THR A 239 1.14 7.49 -7.05
CA THR A 239 1.82 6.17 -7.13
C THR A 239 1.13 5.25 -8.13
N ASN A 240 -0.20 5.17 -8.11
CA ASN A 240 -0.97 4.35 -9.03
C ASN A 240 -0.79 4.80 -10.49
N PHE A 241 -0.80 6.12 -10.76
CA PHE A 241 -0.55 6.65 -12.10
C PHE A 241 0.87 6.39 -12.60
N LEU A 242 1.87 6.51 -11.74
CA LEU A 242 3.26 6.16 -12.07
C LEU A 242 3.38 4.69 -12.46
N LEU A 243 2.82 3.80 -11.65
CA LEU A 243 2.84 2.36 -11.92
C LEU A 243 2.08 2.02 -13.20
N HIS A 244 0.94 2.68 -13.44
CA HIS A 244 0.17 2.51 -14.67
C HIS A 244 1.01 2.85 -15.91
N HIS A 245 1.72 3.98 -15.92
CA HIS A 245 2.58 4.34 -17.04
C HIS A 245 3.79 3.41 -17.18
N LEU A 246 4.47 3.10 -16.08
CA LEU A 246 5.63 2.20 -16.06
C LEU A 246 5.30 0.79 -16.58
N THR A 247 4.12 0.27 -16.22
CA THR A 247 3.65 -1.03 -16.72
C THR A 247 3.24 -0.95 -18.19
N ALA A 248 2.61 0.15 -18.62
CA ALA A 248 2.25 0.36 -20.02
C ALA A 248 3.46 0.46 -20.96
N LEU A 249 4.59 1.01 -20.50
CA LEU A 249 5.85 1.05 -21.26
C LEU A 249 6.42 -0.35 -21.56
N SER A 250 6.14 -1.32 -20.70
CA SER A 250 6.60 -2.70 -20.81
C SER A 250 5.80 -3.54 -21.83
N GLN A 251 4.61 -3.11 -22.22
CA GLN A 251 3.68 -3.90 -23.06
C GLN A 251 4.01 -3.89 -24.57
N LYS A 252 5.27 -3.83 -24.95
CA LYS A 252 5.68 -3.96 -26.36
C LYS A 252 5.63 -5.42 -26.80
N GLY A 253 4.42 -5.92 -27.08
CA GLY A 253 4.20 -7.26 -27.63
C GLY A 253 2.94 -7.94 -27.07
N SER A 254 2.30 -8.76 -27.86
CA SER A 254 0.99 -9.41 -27.63
C SER A 254 0.90 -10.40 -26.46
N HIS A 255 1.90 -10.45 -25.58
CA HIS A 255 1.92 -11.33 -24.41
C HIS A 255 2.52 -10.59 -23.21
N GLY A 256 1.77 -9.66 -22.62
CA GLY A 256 2.05 -9.13 -21.30
C GLY A 256 2.21 -10.29 -20.30
N SER A 257 3.17 -10.19 -19.39
CA SER A 257 3.50 -11.29 -18.45
C SER A 257 2.42 -11.54 -17.38
N GLY A 258 1.33 -10.78 -17.37
CA GLY A 258 0.30 -10.76 -16.32
C GLY A 258 0.77 -10.15 -15.00
N VAL A 259 2.06 -9.85 -14.88
CA VAL A 259 2.64 -9.22 -13.68
C VAL A 259 2.16 -7.79 -13.54
N GLU A 260 2.04 -7.07 -14.65
CA GLU A 260 1.53 -5.70 -14.71
C GLU A 260 0.13 -5.60 -14.09
N GLN A 261 -0.76 -6.51 -14.50
CA GLN A 261 -2.12 -6.58 -13.95
C GLN A 261 -2.12 -6.92 -12.47
N THR A 262 -1.23 -7.81 -12.04
CA THR A 262 -1.09 -8.19 -10.64
C THR A 262 -0.59 -7.02 -9.79
N ILE A 263 0.33 -6.19 -10.29
CA ILE A 263 0.81 -4.97 -9.60
C ILE A 263 -0.37 -4.04 -9.31
N LEU A 264 -1.20 -3.77 -10.31
CA LEU A 264 -2.36 -2.88 -10.17
C LEU A 264 -3.44 -3.48 -9.25
N SER A 265 -3.65 -4.79 -9.34
CA SER A 265 -4.66 -5.49 -8.51
C SER A 265 -4.24 -5.64 -7.04
N ALA A 266 -2.96 -5.51 -6.71
CA ALA A 266 -2.49 -5.53 -5.33
C ALA A 266 -2.89 -4.27 -4.54
N GLY A 267 -3.11 -3.14 -5.22
CA GLY A 267 -3.49 -1.86 -4.61
C GLY A 267 -4.70 -1.97 -3.69
N PRO A 268 -5.89 -2.37 -4.20
CA PRO A 268 -7.11 -2.50 -3.39
C PRO A 268 -6.97 -3.44 -2.19
N VAL A 269 -6.19 -4.52 -2.30
CA VAL A 269 -5.92 -5.42 -1.18
C VAL A 269 -5.13 -4.71 -0.09
N LEU A 270 -4.03 -4.06 -0.45
CA LEU A 270 -3.19 -3.33 0.51
C LEU A 270 -3.94 -2.16 1.15
N GLU A 271 -4.81 -1.47 0.39
CA GLU A 271 -5.63 -0.38 0.91
C GLU A 271 -6.69 -0.85 1.91
N ALA A 272 -7.40 -1.92 1.63
CA ALA A 272 -8.41 -2.46 2.55
C ALA A 272 -7.82 -2.78 3.93
N PHE A 273 -6.61 -3.34 3.97
CA PHE A 273 -5.93 -3.77 5.20
C PHE A 273 -5.00 -2.71 5.79
N GLY A 274 -4.56 -1.75 5.03
CA GLY A 274 -3.55 -0.77 5.45
C GLY A 274 -4.05 0.66 5.53
N ASN A 275 -5.25 0.98 5.02
CA ASN A 275 -5.81 2.32 5.04
C ASN A 275 -7.00 2.42 6.00
N ALA A 276 -7.21 3.62 6.50
CA ALA A 276 -8.30 3.95 7.41
C ALA A 276 -8.75 5.39 7.23
N LYS A 277 -9.97 5.68 7.68
CA LYS A 277 -10.45 7.07 7.79
C LYS A 277 -9.77 7.73 8.98
N THR A 278 -9.11 8.86 8.73
CA THR A 278 -8.60 9.79 9.74
C THR A 278 -9.48 11.05 9.79
N ALA A 279 -9.22 11.95 10.74
CA ALA A 279 -9.96 13.19 10.89
C ALA A 279 -9.94 14.08 9.62
N HIS A 280 -8.87 13.99 8.82
CA HIS A 280 -8.64 14.86 7.66
C HIS A 280 -8.67 14.12 6.32
N ASN A 281 -8.68 12.79 6.30
CA ASN A 281 -8.66 12.01 5.08
C ASN A 281 -9.46 10.72 5.24
N ASN A 282 -10.46 10.52 4.38
CA ASN A 282 -11.30 9.33 4.42
C ASN A 282 -10.58 8.03 4.01
N ASN A 283 -9.45 8.12 3.30
CA ASN A 283 -8.66 6.97 2.86
C ASN A 283 -7.16 7.21 3.09
N SER A 284 -6.78 7.39 4.35
CA SER A 284 -5.40 7.62 4.74
C SER A 284 -4.64 6.30 4.84
N SER A 285 -3.53 6.16 4.12
CA SER A 285 -2.60 5.05 4.29
C SER A 285 -1.99 5.08 5.70
N ARG A 286 -2.12 3.97 6.43
CA ARG A 286 -1.56 3.80 7.79
C ARG A 286 -0.31 2.92 7.80
N PHE A 287 0.37 2.83 6.67
CA PHE A 287 1.69 2.21 6.48
C PHE A 287 2.38 2.90 5.30
N GLY A 288 3.70 2.92 5.33
CA GLY A 288 4.51 3.30 4.18
C GLY A 288 4.77 2.11 3.28
N LYS A 289 4.87 2.33 1.98
CA LYS A 289 5.22 1.30 1.00
C LYS A 289 6.27 1.80 0.01
N PHE A 290 7.17 0.89 -0.35
CA PHE A 290 8.11 1.06 -1.44
C PHE A 290 7.84 -0.05 -2.46
N ILE A 291 7.44 0.35 -3.65
CA ILE A 291 7.12 -0.57 -4.74
C ILE A 291 8.28 -0.55 -5.72
N GLN A 292 9.02 -1.64 -5.79
CA GLN A 292 10.15 -1.81 -6.68
C GLN A 292 9.71 -2.65 -7.88
N VAL A 293 9.65 -2.02 -9.05
CA VAL A 293 9.38 -2.70 -10.33
C VAL A 293 10.71 -3.10 -10.95
N ASN A 294 10.90 -4.39 -11.18
CA ASN A 294 12.12 -4.96 -11.74
C ASN A 294 11.97 -5.16 -13.25
N TYR A 295 12.99 -4.75 -14.00
CA TYR A 295 13.03 -4.84 -15.45
C TYR A 295 14.15 -5.76 -15.93
N LYS A 296 13.91 -6.43 -17.05
CA LYS A 296 14.96 -7.12 -17.81
C LYS A 296 15.81 -6.08 -18.54
N GLU A 297 16.98 -6.49 -19.01
CA GLU A 297 17.86 -5.61 -19.82
C GLU A 297 17.17 -5.04 -21.07
N ASN A 298 16.18 -5.72 -21.59
CA ASN A 298 15.38 -5.27 -22.74
C ASN A 298 14.25 -4.27 -22.38
N GLY A 299 14.14 -3.85 -21.12
CA GLY A 299 13.13 -2.92 -20.64
C GLY A 299 11.74 -3.54 -20.35
N MET A 300 11.59 -4.86 -20.42
CA MET A 300 10.34 -5.52 -20.06
C MET A 300 10.25 -5.75 -18.54
N VAL A 301 9.07 -5.57 -17.95
CA VAL A 301 8.83 -5.90 -16.55
C VAL A 301 9.07 -7.37 -16.31
N HIS A 302 9.90 -7.65 -15.31
CA HIS A 302 10.21 -9.00 -14.88
C HIS A 302 9.40 -9.43 -13.66
N GLY A 303 9.13 -8.51 -12.76
CA GLY A 303 8.39 -8.70 -11.52
C GLY A 303 8.35 -7.42 -10.71
N ALA A 304 7.74 -7.48 -9.56
CA ALA A 304 7.77 -6.37 -8.61
C ALA A 304 7.88 -6.89 -7.17
N VAL A 305 8.33 -6.03 -6.28
CA VAL A 305 8.41 -6.29 -4.84
C VAL A 305 7.81 -5.11 -4.09
N VAL A 306 6.89 -5.40 -3.18
CA VAL A 306 6.32 -4.42 -2.25
C VAL A 306 7.00 -4.60 -0.90
N GLN A 307 7.63 -3.54 -0.40
CA GLN A 307 8.13 -3.44 0.96
C GLN A 307 7.22 -2.52 1.76
N LYS A 308 6.82 -2.96 2.94
CA LYS A 308 5.97 -2.16 3.84
C LYS A 308 6.79 -1.63 5.01
N TYR A 309 6.38 -0.47 5.52
CA TYR A 309 7.01 0.19 6.67
C TYR A 309 5.95 0.67 7.65
N LEU A 310 6.22 0.57 8.93
CA LEU A 310 5.54 1.27 10.03
C LEU A 310 4.00 1.15 10.01
N LEU A 311 3.44 -0.07 9.95
CA LEU A 311 2.00 -0.25 10.11
C LEU A 311 1.55 0.27 11.48
N GLU A 312 0.57 1.17 11.53
CA GLU A 312 -0.03 1.74 12.74
C GLU A 312 -0.90 0.70 13.46
N LYS A 313 -0.28 -0.25 14.17
CA LYS A 313 -0.97 -1.35 14.84
C LYS A 313 -1.87 -0.88 15.99
N SER A 314 -1.54 0.23 16.64
CA SER A 314 -2.31 0.80 17.74
C SER A 314 -3.75 1.15 17.35
N ARG A 315 -3.99 1.45 16.07
CA ARG A 315 -5.33 1.73 15.51
C ARG A 315 -6.33 0.60 15.71
N ILE A 316 -5.86 -0.64 15.81
CA ILE A 316 -6.74 -1.80 16.07
C ILE A 316 -7.53 -1.61 17.38
N CYS A 317 -6.86 -1.12 18.43
CA CYS A 317 -7.45 -1.02 19.77
C CYS A 317 -7.94 0.39 20.12
N SER A 318 -7.39 1.42 19.47
CA SER A 318 -7.68 2.81 19.78
C SER A 318 -7.65 3.68 18.53
N GLN A 319 -8.68 4.49 18.34
CA GLN A 319 -8.80 5.46 17.24
C GLN A 319 -9.08 6.84 17.85
N GLY A 320 -8.65 7.89 17.14
CA GLY A 320 -8.94 9.26 17.48
C GLY A 320 -10.43 9.62 17.26
N ARG A 321 -10.82 10.80 17.73
CA ARG A 321 -12.16 11.31 17.49
C ARG A 321 -12.41 11.49 15.99
N ASN A 322 -13.55 11.05 15.51
CA ASN A 322 -13.94 11.08 14.08
C ASN A 322 -13.04 10.22 13.18
N GLU A 323 -12.35 9.23 13.73
CA GLU A 323 -11.55 8.26 12.99
C GLU A 323 -12.18 6.87 13.00
N ARG A 324 -11.78 6.02 12.05
CA ARG A 324 -12.21 4.61 11.97
C ARG A 324 -11.03 3.67 12.15
N ASN A 325 -11.33 2.43 12.44
CA ASN A 325 -10.40 1.32 12.29
C ASN A 325 -10.14 1.05 10.79
N TYR A 326 -9.31 0.09 10.45
CA TYR A 326 -9.00 -0.29 9.07
C TYR A 326 -10.26 -0.63 8.27
N HIS A 327 -10.28 -0.26 7.00
CA HIS A 327 -11.44 -0.40 6.11
C HIS A 327 -11.95 -1.83 6.02
N VAL A 328 -11.05 -2.82 5.99
CA VAL A 328 -11.39 -4.23 5.83
C VAL A 328 -12.42 -4.73 6.84
N PHE A 329 -12.42 -4.23 8.06
CA PHE A 329 -13.40 -4.63 9.07
C PHE A 329 -14.81 -4.24 8.67
N TYR A 330 -15.00 -3.02 8.20
CA TYR A 330 -16.30 -2.50 7.76
C TYR A 330 -16.76 -3.17 6.47
N TYR A 331 -15.84 -3.39 5.53
CA TYR A 331 -16.12 -4.12 4.29
C TYR A 331 -16.60 -5.55 4.58
N LEU A 332 -15.88 -6.26 5.46
CA LEU A 332 -16.26 -7.61 5.86
C LEU A 332 -17.66 -7.66 6.50
N LEU A 333 -17.95 -6.74 7.44
CA LEU A 333 -19.23 -6.73 8.15
C LEU A 333 -20.41 -6.34 7.26
N ALA A 334 -20.19 -5.47 6.27
CA ALA A 334 -21.23 -5.05 5.33
C ALA A 334 -21.46 -6.06 4.19
N GLY A 335 -20.39 -6.70 3.70
CA GLY A 335 -20.44 -7.50 2.48
C GLY A 335 -20.47 -9.01 2.67
N ALA A 336 -20.28 -9.52 3.91
CA ALA A 336 -20.33 -10.95 4.17
C ALA A 336 -21.76 -11.50 3.98
N SER A 337 -21.85 -12.65 3.30
CA SER A 337 -23.11 -13.40 3.19
C SER A 337 -23.58 -13.92 4.55
N GLU A 338 -24.86 -14.24 4.70
CA GLU A 338 -25.41 -14.75 5.95
C GLU A 338 -24.68 -16.03 6.40
N GLN A 339 -24.31 -16.90 5.47
CA GLN A 339 -23.53 -18.10 5.76
C GLN A 339 -22.12 -17.75 6.28
N GLU A 340 -21.46 -16.75 5.68
CA GLU A 340 -20.16 -16.28 6.16
C GLU A 340 -20.26 -15.62 7.53
N LYS A 341 -21.32 -14.84 7.79
CA LYS A 341 -21.58 -14.21 9.10
C LYS A 341 -21.72 -15.26 10.21
N GLU A 342 -22.47 -16.33 9.94
CA GLU A 342 -22.64 -17.44 10.89
C GLU A 342 -21.30 -18.17 11.13
N GLN A 343 -20.59 -18.56 10.06
CA GLN A 343 -19.32 -19.31 10.17
C GLN A 343 -18.21 -18.51 10.85
N LEU A 344 -18.19 -17.20 10.65
CA LEU A 344 -17.18 -16.29 11.20
C LEU A 344 -17.64 -15.63 12.51
N HIS A 345 -18.83 -15.94 13.01
CA HIS A 345 -19.43 -15.35 14.20
C HIS A 345 -19.47 -13.82 14.16
N LEU A 346 -19.81 -13.24 12.99
CA LEU A 346 -19.83 -11.79 12.79
C LEU A 346 -21.04 -11.16 13.47
N LEU A 347 -20.79 -10.04 14.13
CA LEU A 347 -21.79 -9.19 14.78
C LEU A 347 -21.96 -7.88 13.99
N SER A 348 -22.96 -7.08 14.36
CA SER A 348 -23.07 -5.70 13.85
C SER A 348 -21.94 -4.80 14.36
N VAL A 349 -21.61 -3.76 13.61
CA VAL A 349 -20.47 -2.85 13.88
C VAL A 349 -20.52 -2.25 15.30
N ASP A 350 -21.72 -1.90 15.76
CA ASP A 350 -21.98 -1.32 17.09
C ASP A 350 -21.64 -2.26 18.26
N LYS A 351 -21.63 -3.56 18.01
CA LYS A 351 -21.32 -4.59 19.02
C LYS A 351 -19.83 -4.88 19.20
N TYR A 352 -18.97 -4.26 18.40
CA TYR A 352 -17.52 -4.43 18.53
C TYR A 352 -16.87 -3.25 19.25
N ASN A 353 -16.24 -3.50 20.39
CA ASN A 353 -15.55 -2.46 21.16
C ASN A 353 -14.41 -1.77 20.38
N TYR A 354 -13.78 -2.46 19.45
CA TYR A 354 -12.73 -1.88 18.60
C TYR A 354 -13.26 -1.03 17.44
N LEU A 355 -14.57 -1.02 17.17
CA LEU A 355 -15.16 -0.27 16.06
C LEU A 355 -16.13 0.84 16.52
N SER A 356 -16.76 0.66 17.70
CA SER A 356 -17.87 1.51 18.14
C SER A 356 -17.46 2.73 18.97
N LYS A 357 -16.23 2.76 19.50
CA LYS A 357 -15.78 3.79 20.47
C LYS A 357 -15.83 5.22 19.98
N THR A 358 -15.64 5.45 18.68
CA THR A 358 -15.57 6.80 18.11
C THR A 358 -16.91 7.31 17.60
N GLY A 359 -17.94 6.45 17.54
CA GLY A 359 -19.24 6.75 16.93
C GLY A 359 -19.19 7.00 15.41
N CYS A 360 -18.03 6.80 14.79
CA CYS A 360 -17.79 7.03 13.37
C CYS A 360 -17.68 5.68 12.66
N SER A 361 -18.81 5.10 12.23
CA SER A 361 -18.83 3.81 11.52
C SER A 361 -19.00 3.95 10.00
N VAL A 362 -19.50 5.08 9.52
CA VAL A 362 -19.85 5.30 8.11
C VAL A 362 -18.90 6.32 7.47
N VAL A 363 -18.51 6.07 6.23
CA VAL A 363 -17.82 7.05 5.37
C VAL A 363 -18.80 7.50 4.29
N PRO A 364 -19.11 8.80 4.19
CA PRO A 364 -20.02 9.30 3.17
C PRO A 364 -19.51 8.94 1.76
N GLY A 365 -20.41 8.46 0.89
CA GLY A 365 -20.10 8.15 -0.51
C GLY A 365 -19.36 6.80 -0.74
N VAL A 366 -19.19 5.98 0.29
CA VAL A 366 -18.58 4.64 0.16
C VAL A 366 -19.65 3.57 0.35
N ASP A 367 -19.80 2.70 -0.66
CA ASP A 367 -20.58 1.48 -0.58
C ASP A 367 -19.67 0.33 -0.12
N GLU A 368 -19.73 0.00 1.18
CA GLU A 368 -18.83 -0.98 1.79
C GLU A 368 -19.10 -2.41 1.32
N GLN A 369 -20.33 -2.72 0.89
CA GLN A 369 -20.66 -4.01 0.31
C GLN A 369 -20.03 -4.17 -1.07
N TYR A 370 -20.06 -3.11 -1.88
CA TYR A 370 -19.36 -3.07 -3.16
C TYR A 370 -17.84 -3.19 -2.98
N GLU A 371 -17.27 -2.45 -2.02
CA GLU A 371 -15.84 -2.51 -1.71
C GLU A 371 -15.39 -3.90 -1.23
N PHE A 372 -16.24 -4.62 -0.50
CA PHE A 372 -15.94 -6.00 -0.13
C PHE A 372 -15.91 -6.94 -1.32
N SER A 373 -16.84 -6.79 -2.25
CA SER A 373 -16.86 -7.56 -3.50
C SER A 373 -15.63 -7.27 -4.34
N ARG A 374 -15.26 -5.99 -4.46
CA ARG A 374 -14.03 -5.53 -5.11
C ARG A 374 -12.77 -6.09 -4.45
N LEU A 375 -12.72 -6.10 -3.12
CA LEU A 375 -11.62 -6.71 -2.36
C LEU A 375 -11.47 -8.19 -2.66
N LYS A 376 -12.56 -8.98 -2.61
CA LYS A 376 -12.52 -10.41 -2.94
C LYS A 376 -12.00 -10.65 -4.37
N GLN A 377 -12.48 -9.88 -5.34
CA GLN A 377 -12.00 -9.95 -6.72
C GLN A 377 -10.51 -9.64 -6.83
N SER A 378 -10.05 -8.57 -6.17
CA SER A 378 -8.64 -8.20 -6.14
C SER A 378 -7.77 -9.28 -5.50
N MET A 379 -8.25 -9.89 -4.43
CA MET A 379 -7.57 -11.02 -3.77
C MET A 379 -7.47 -12.23 -4.71
N ASP A 380 -8.54 -12.56 -5.45
CA ASP A 380 -8.51 -13.64 -6.43
C ASP A 380 -7.51 -13.35 -7.55
N MET A 381 -7.44 -12.11 -8.04
CA MET A 381 -6.48 -11.70 -9.06
C MET A 381 -5.03 -11.79 -8.60
N VAL A 382 -4.77 -11.50 -7.34
CA VAL A 382 -3.44 -11.67 -6.72
C VAL A 382 -3.13 -13.14 -6.42
N GLY A 383 -4.14 -14.04 -6.46
CA GLY A 383 -3.96 -15.47 -6.25
C GLY A 383 -4.22 -15.97 -4.84
N PHE A 384 -5.04 -15.25 -4.07
CA PHE A 384 -5.59 -15.75 -2.81
C PHE A 384 -6.72 -16.74 -3.10
N THR A 385 -6.50 -18.01 -2.80
CA THR A 385 -7.56 -19.03 -2.92
C THR A 385 -8.69 -18.75 -1.93
N LEU A 386 -9.90 -19.25 -2.21
CA LEU A 386 -11.05 -19.12 -1.31
C LEU A 386 -10.76 -19.63 0.09
N ASP A 387 -10.00 -20.73 0.23
CA ASP A 387 -9.60 -21.26 1.53
C ASP A 387 -8.68 -20.30 2.30
N LYS A 388 -7.73 -19.66 1.61
CA LYS A 388 -6.89 -18.61 2.21
C LYS A 388 -7.70 -17.40 2.65
N GLN A 389 -8.66 -16.96 1.84
CA GLN A 389 -9.56 -15.85 2.18
C GLN A 389 -10.41 -16.17 3.41
N ARG A 390 -11.01 -17.37 3.48
CA ARG A 390 -11.79 -17.80 4.66
C ARG A 390 -10.97 -17.80 5.94
N ARG A 391 -9.74 -18.32 5.90
CA ARG A 391 -8.84 -18.34 7.06
C ARG A 391 -8.43 -16.93 7.48
N LEU A 392 -8.17 -16.07 6.53
CA LEU A 392 -7.84 -14.67 6.76
C LEU A 392 -9.00 -13.94 7.43
N PHE A 393 -10.22 -14.08 6.93
CA PHE A 393 -11.41 -13.47 7.55
C PHE A 393 -11.74 -14.06 8.93
N ALA A 394 -11.44 -15.32 9.16
CA ALA A 394 -11.56 -15.93 10.49
C ALA A 394 -10.61 -15.28 11.51
N VAL A 395 -9.38 -14.99 11.13
CA VAL A 395 -8.42 -14.26 12.00
C VAL A 395 -8.89 -12.82 12.23
N LEU A 396 -9.43 -12.13 11.23
CA LEU A 396 -10.01 -10.78 11.39
C LEU A 396 -11.17 -10.77 12.38
N SER A 397 -12.07 -11.76 12.29
CA SER A 397 -13.17 -11.91 13.26
C SER A 397 -12.65 -12.16 14.67
N ALA A 398 -11.63 -13.00 14.82
CA ALA A 398 -10.99 -13.23 16.11
C ALA A 398 -10.36 -11.97 16.69
N VAL A 399 -9.72 -11.13 15.86
CA VAL A 399 -9.17 -9.83 16.29
C VAL A 399 -10.26 -8.89 16.79
N LEU A 400 -11.40 -8.82 16.11
CA LEU A 400 -12.53 -7.99 16.54
C LEU A 400 -13.14 -8.51 17.86
N LEU A 401 -13.33 -9.81 17.98
CA LEU A 401 -13.88 -10.45 19.19
C LEU A 401 -12.95 -10.31 20.40
N LEU A 402 -11.63 -10.26 20.21
CA LEU A 402 -10.68 -9.96 21.28
C LEU A 402 -11.02 -8.64 21.98
N GLY A 403 -11.42 -7.61 21.24
CA GLY A 403 -11.87 -6.33 21.82
C GLY A 403 -13.09 -6.45 22.72
N ASN A 404 -13.90 -7.50 22.55
CA ASN A 404 -15.11 -7.75 23.33
C ASN A 404 -14.86 -8.60 24.58
N VAL A 405 -13.66 -9.11 24.77
CA VAL A 405 -13.31 -9.84 26.00
C VAL A 405 -13.28 -8.88 27.17
N GLU A 406 -14.14 -9.09 28.15
CA GLU A 406 -14.26 -8.29 29.36
C GLU A 406 -13.59 -8.99 30.54
N PHE A 407 -12.92 -8.23 31.37
CA PHE A 407 -12.27 -8.70 32.58
C PHE A 407 -12.95 -8.18 33.83
N GLN A 408 -12.93 -8.99 34.90
CA GLN A 408 -13.43 -8.61 36.20
C GLN A 408 -12.46 -9.04 37.29
N PRO A 409 -12.30 -8.24 38.37
CA PRO A 409 -11.51 -8.66 39.54
C PRO A 409 -12.11 -9.89 40.18
N GLN A 410 -11.30 -10.91 40.48
CA GLN A 410 -11.68 -12.07 41.25
C GLN A 410 -11.04 -11.98 42.63
N ARG A 411 -11.84 -11.89 43.69
CA ARG A 411 -11.36 -11.99 45.06
C ARG A 411 -11.15 -13.46 45.42
N LYS A 412 -9.91 -13.90 45.50
CA LYS A 412 -9.58 -15.18 46.13
C LYS A 412 -9.51 -14.98 47.63
N SER A 413 -10.23 -15.81 48.35
CA SER A 413 -10.71 -15.67 49.74
C SER A 413 -9.64 -15.58 50.86
N TYR A 414 -8.33 -15.64 50.61
CA TYR A 414 -7.35 -15.69 51.75
C TYR A 414 -6.02 -15.02 51.56
N HIS A 415 -5.74 -14.41 50.40
CA HIS A 415 -4.56 -13.59 50.19
C HIS A 415 -4.90 -12.32 49.39
N HIS A 416 -4.28 -11.20 49.73
CA HIS A 416 -4.46 -9.88 49.09
C HIS A 416 -4.06 -9.81 47.61
N ASP A 417 -3.97 -10.94 46.89
CA ASP A 417 -3.64 -10.99 45.49
C ASP A 417 -4.90 -10.75 44.66
N GLU A 418 -4.99 -9.57 44.04
CA GLU A 418 -6.00 -9.23 43.06
C GLU A 418 -5.80 -10.09 41.83
N ALA A 419 -6.58 -11.18 41.68
CA ALA A 419 -6.63 -11.98 40.47
C ALA A 419 -7.69 -11.42 39.52
N VAL A 420 -7.49 -11.58 38.22
CA VAL A 420 -8.45 -11.20 37.19
C VAL A 420 -9.02 -12.44 36.54
N GLY A 421 -10.34 -12.46 36.30
CA GLY A 421 -11.00 -13.46 35.50
C GLY A 421 -11.71 -12.84 34.30
N VAL A 422 -12.03 -13.64 33.32
CA VAL A 422 -12.84 -13.23 32.17
C VAL A 422 -14.33 -13.26 32.56
N ARG A 423 -15.02 -12.13 32.30
CA ARG A 423 -16.45 -12.00 32.62
C ARG A 423 -17.34 -12.75 31.62
N ASN A 424 -16.92 -12.82 30.35
CA ASN A 424 -17.67 -13.40 29.24
C ASN A 424 -16.86 -14.51 28.53
N PRO A 425 -16.70 -15.69 29.15
CA PRO A 425 -15.90 -16.80 28.62
C PRO A 425 -16.43 -17.35 27.29
N GLU A 426 -17.69 -17.13 26.96
CA GLU A 426 -18.32 -17.50 25.69
C GLU A 426 -17.63 -16.78 24.49
N VAL A 427 -17.22 -15.53 24.65
CA VAL A 427 -16.48 -14.82 23.61
C VAL A 427 -15.10 -15.46 23.38
N VAL A 428 -14.44 -15.88 24.45
CA VAL A 428 -13.15 -16.59 24.34
C VAL A 428 -13.33 -17.97 23.68
N SER A 429 -14.48 -18.64 23.89
CA SER A 429 -14.81 -19.87 23.19
C SER A 429 -14.92 -19.65 21.67
N LEU A 430 -15.59 -18.57 21.23
CA LEU A 430 -15.67 -18.21 19.81
C LEU A 430 -14.27 -17.92 19.21
N ILE A 431 -13.44 -17.13 19.89
CA ILE A 431 -12.06 -16.85 19.47
C ILE A 431 -11.26 -18.14 19.36
N SER A 432 -11.40 -19.04 20.34
CA SER A 432 -10.70 -20.33 20.36
C SER A 432 -11.12 -21.22 19.18
N SER A 433 -12.39 -21.20 18.80
CA SER A 433 -12.90 -21.94 17.65
C SER A 433 -12.36 -21.38 16.32
N LEU A 434 -12.32 -20.06 16.17
CA LEU A 434 -11.80 -19.38 14.97
C LEU A 434 -10.30 -19.59 14.77
N LEU A 435 -9.54 -19.48 15.86
CA LEU A 435 -8.07 -19.65 15.84
C LEU A 435 -7.63 -21.12 16.00
N ARG A 436 -8.58 -22.03 16.26
CA ARG A 436 -8.30 -23.47 16.51
C ARG A 436 -7.26 -23.69 17.62
N VAL A 437 -7.40 -22.96 18.73
CA VAL A 437 -6.61 -23.09 19.96
C VAL A 437 -7.47 -23.64 21.10
N LYS A 438 -6.83 -24.20 22.14
CA LYS A 438 -7.56 -24.66 23.33
C LYS A 438 -8.02 -23.46 24.16
N GLN A 439 -9.31 -23.39 24.46
CA GLN A 439 -9.95 -22.32 25.23
C GLN A 439 -9.29 -22.10 26.59
N GLU A 440 -9.04 -23.18 27.33
CA GLU A 440 -8.43 -23.13 28.67
C GLU A 440 -7.04 -22.50 28.64
N THR A 441 -6.25 -22.84 27.60
CA THR A 441 -4.89 -22.31 27.43
C THR A 441 -4.92 -20.83 27.07
N LEU A 442 -5.88 -20.41 26.23
CA LEU A 442 -6.09 -19.02 25.87
C LEU A 442 -6.56 -18.19 27.07
N LEU A 443 -7.53 -18.69 27.83
CA LEU A 443 -8.01 -18.05 29.07
C LEU A 443 -6.87 -17.86 30.06
N ALA A 444 -6.04 -18.88 30.29
CA ALA A 444 -4.89 -18.79 31.17
C ALA A 444 -3.88 -17.73 30.71
N ALA A 445 -3.58 -17.66 29.42
CA ALA A 445 -2.65 -16.71 28.84
C ALA A 445 -3.16 -15.25 28.88
N LEU A 446 -4.47 -15.04 28.89
CA LEU A 446 -5.11 -13.72 29.02
C LEU A 446 -5.19 -13.22 30.45
N THR A 447 -5.12 -14.12 31.46
CA THR A 447 -5.32 -13.79 32.88
C THR A 447 -4.08 -13.95 33.76
N SER A 448 -3.05 -14.62 33.25
CA SER A 448 -1.80 -14.88 34.00
C SER A 448 -0.60 -15.01 33.09
N LYS A 449 0.59 -14.86 33.67
CA LYS A 449 1.87 -15.13 33.01
C LYS A 449 2.62 -16.24 33.72
N ARG A 450 3.40 -16.99 32.95
CA ARG A 450 4.32 -18.00 33.48
C ARG A 450 5.74 -17.42 33.55
N ALA A 451 6.30 -17.42 34.74
CA ALA A 451 7.70 -17.04 34.95
C ALA A 451 8.50 -18.27 35.41
N ARG A 452 9.71 -18.45 34.89
CA ARG A 452 10.65 -19.46 35.37
C ARG A 452 11.59 -18.83 36.37
N ALA A 453 11.58 -19.30 37.61
CA ALA A 453 12.52 -18.93 38.63
C ALA A 453 13.09 -20.18 39.30
N SER A 454 14.41 -20.32 39.35
CA SER A 454 15.12 -21.44 40.01
C SER A 454 14.68 -22.85 39.54
N GLY A 455 14.29 -23.00 38.27
CA GLY A 455 13.85 -24.27 37.74
C GLY A 455 12.36 -24.58 37.91
N GLU A 456 11.63 -23.79 38.69
CA GLU A 456 10.19 -23.90 38.86
C GLU A 456 9.43 -22.93 38.00
N THR A 457 8.23 -23.33 37.56
CA THR A 457 7.32 -22.47 36.81
C THR A 457 6.32 -21.84 37.76
N LEU A 458 6.43 -20.54 37.98
CA LEU A 458 5.49 -19.75 38.76
C LEU A 458 4.40 -19.19 37.85
N VAL A 459 3.15 -19.27 38.27
CA VAL A 459 2.01 -18.63 37.63
C VAL A 459 1.69 -17.34 38.36
N ILE A 460 1.85 -16.20 37.68
CA ILE A 460 1.61 -14.87 38.23
C ILE A 460 0.33 -14.33 37.59
N ASN A 461 -0.69 -14.07 38.41
CA ASN A 461 -1.95 -13.49 37.94
C ASN A 461 -1.75 -12.03 37.47
N TYR A 462 -2.46 -11.65 36.41
CA TYR A 462 -2.48 -10.26 35.96
C TYR A 462 -3.38 -9.41 36.86
N ARG A 463 -3.04 -8.13 36.96
CA ARG A 463 -3.98 -7.08 37.36
C ARG A 463 -4.84 -6.67 36.16
N LEU A 464 -5.97 -6.00 36.42
CA LEU A 464 -6.91 -5.60 35.36
C LEU A 464 -6.24 -4.83 34.22
N PRO A 465 -5.40 -3.81 34.44
CA PRO A 465 -4.72 -3.12 33.34
C PRO A 465 -3.77 -4.01 32.53
N GLU A 466 -3.08 -4.95 33.18
CA GLU A 466 -2.17 -5.90 32.53
C GLU A 466 -2.92 -6.89 31.64
N ALA A 467 -4.09 -7.37 32.08
CA ALA A 467 -4.94 -8.27 31.28
C ALA A 467 -5.48 -7.57 30.02
N ILE A 468 -5.95 -6.31 30.18
CA ILE A 468 -6.40 -5.48 29.05
C ILE A 468 -5.26 -5.24 28.07
N ALA A 469 -4.07 -4.86 28.57
CA ALA A 469 -2.90 -4.63 27.73
C ALA A 469 -2.46 -5.91 26.99
N THR A 470 -2.54 -7.07 27.63
CA THR A 470 -2.20 -8.36 27.02
C THR A 470 -3.19 -8.76 25.90
N ARG A 471 -4.50 -8.56 26.15
CA ARG A 471 -5.54 -8.74 25.14
C ARG A 471 -5.30 -7.86 23.91
N ASP A 472 -5.07 -6.56 24.14
CA ASP A 472 -4.84 -5.58 23.06
C ASP A 472 -3.53 -5.85 22.32
N ALA A 473 -2.48 -6.29 23.03
CA ALA A 473 -1.23 -6.71 22.40
C ALA A 473 -1.42 -7.93 21.49
N MET A 474 -2.23 -8.90 21.91
CA MET A 474 -2.57 -10.05 21.06
C MET A 474 -3.29 -9.62 19.79
N ALA A 475 -4.28 -8.73 19.88
CA ALA A 475 -5.06 -8.23 18.75
C ALA A 475 -4.15 -7.48 17.75
N LYS A 476 -3.30 -6.56 18.24
CA LYS A 476 -2.34 -5.81 17.43
C LYS A 476 -1.34 -6.74 16.72
N CYS A 477 -0.83 -7.72 17.42
CA CYS A 477 0.16 -8.63 16.87
C CYS A 477 -0.44 -9.57 15.81
N LEU A 478 -1.63 -10.11 16.06
CA LEU A 478 -2.34 -10.94 15.07
C LEU A 478 -2.61 -10.15 13.78
N TYR A 479 -3.09 -8.92 13.90
CA TYR A 479 -3.36 -8.08 12.74
C TYR A 479 -2.07 -7.71 11.99
N GLY A 480 -1.02 -7.32 12.70
CA GLY A 480 0.28 -7.03 12.12
C GLY A 480 0.87 -8.22 11.37
N ALA A 481 0.81 -9.41 11.98
CA ALA A 481 1.26 -10.65 11.35
C ALA A 481 0.42 -11.03 10.13
N LEU A 482 -0.90 -10.81 10.20
CA LEU A 482 -1.81 -11.02 9.07
C LEU A 482 -1.45 -10.09 7.90
N PHE A 483 -1.21 -8.83 8.18
CA PHE A 483 -0.79 -7.86 7.17
C PHE A 483 0.56 -8.22 6.54
N ASP A 484 1.53 -8.67 7.35
CA ASP A 484 2.82 -9.18 6.86
C ASP A 484 2.64 -10.38 5.92
N TRP A 485 1.77 -11.29 6.30
CA TRP A 485 1.44 -12.44 5.48
C TRP A 485 0.78 -12.03 4.15
N ILE A 486 -0.13 -11.04 4.17
CA ILE A 486 -0.76 -10.49 2.96
C ILE A 486 0.30 -9.92 2.02
N VAL A 487 1.21 -9.09 2.53
CA VAL A 487 2.31 -8.51 1.74
C VAL A 487 3.19 -9.63 1.14
N MET A 488 3.49 -10.69 1.91
CA MET A 488 4.23 -11.84 1.39
C MET A 488 3.48 -12.55 0.26
N GLN A 489 2.16 -12.74 0.37
CA GLN A 489 1.36 -13.36 -0.70
C GLN A 489 1.32 -12.49 -1.96
N VAL A 490 1.16 -11.17 -1.80
CA VAL A 490 1.27 -10.20 -2.89
C VAL A 490 2.63 -10.31 -3.58
N ASN A 491 3.72 -10.30 -2.83
CA ASN A 491 5.07 -10.44 -3.36
C ASN A 491 5.28 -11.77 -4.07
N HIS A 492 4.72 -12.85 -3.54
CA HIS A 492 4.79 -14.16 -4.19
C HIS A 492 4.08 -14.16 -5.56
N ALA A 493 2.97 -13.46 -5.67
CA ALA A 493 2.24 -13.30 -6.93
C ALA A 493 2.97 -12.40 -7.93
N LEU A 494 3.69 -11.39 -7.45
CA LEU A 494 4.45 -10.43 -8.26
C LEU A 494 5.78 -10.97 -8.78
N LEU A 495 6.27 -12.09 -8.23
CA LEU A 495 7.46 -12.74 -8.73
C LEU A 495 7.15 -13.57 -9.98
N SER A 496 7.96 -13.43 -11.02
CA SER A 496 7.82 -14.20 -12.24
C SER A 496 7.98 -15.70 -11.97
N LYS A 497 7.02 -16.52 -12.39
CA LYS A 497 7.02 -17.98 -12.19
C LYS A 497 8.18 -18.71 -12.86
N LYS A 498 8.90 -18.08 -13.77
CA LYS A 498 9.95 -18.72 -14.60
C LYS A 498 11.38 -18.56 -14.10
N ASP A 499 11.66 -17.60 -13.21
CA ASP A 499 13.04 -17.21 -12.92
C ASP A 499 13.40 -17.08 -11.44
N THR A 500 12.80 -17.90 -10.55
CA THR A 500 13.10 -17.89 -9.11
C THR A 500 14.54 -18.30 -8.76
N LEU A 501 15.38 -18.68 -9.73
CA LEU A 501 16.71 -19.24 -9.50
C LEU A 501 17.85 -18.53 -10.25
N ARG A 502 17.56 -17.56 -11.12
CA ARG A 502 18.60 -16.74 -11.76
C ARG A 502 18.72 -15.42 -11.07
N GLU A 503 19.92 -15.00 -10.78
CA GLU A 503 20.23 -13.65 -10.34
C GLU A 503 19.64 -12.66 -11.34
N HIS A 504 18.88 -11.71 -10.80
CA HIS A 504 18.28 -10.66 -11.59
C HIS A 504 19.40 -9.75 -12.14
N GLN A 505 19.68 -9.85 -13.44
CA GLN A 505 20.69 -9.05 -14.12
C GLN A 505 20.12 -7.74 -14.70
N GLY A 506 18.94 -7.33 -14.29
CA GLY A 506 18.28 -6.11 -14.74
C GLY A 506 18.31 -5.00 -13.69
N HIS A 507 17.72 -3.87 -14.06
CA HIS A 507 17.59 -2.70 -13.21
C HIS A 507 16.16 -2.53 -12.70
N SER A 508 15.97 -1.66 -11.73
CA SER A 508 14.67 -1.45 -11.12
C SER A 508 14.30 0.04 -11.04
N ILE A 509 12.99 0.28 -10.99
CA ILE A 509 12.44 1.59 -10.65
C ILE A 509 11.63 1.42 -9.37
N GLY A 510 12.02 2.11 -8.31
CA GLY A 510 11.32 2.17 -7.05
C GLY A 510 10.39 3.37 -6.99
N VAL A 511 9.19 3.18 -6.46
CA VAL A 511 8.25 4.26 -6.12
C VAL A 511 8.02 4.24 -4.63
N LEU A 512 8.39 5.33 -3.95
CA LEU A 512 8.23 5.47 -2.51
C LEU A 512 6.97 6.25 -2.19
N ASP A 513 5.99 5.57 -1.59
CA ASP A 513 4.74 6.14 -1.09
C ASP A 513 4.70 5.97 0.43
N ILE A 514 4.97 7.05 1.16
CA ILE A 514 4.93 7.06 2.62
C ILE A 514 3.87 8.03 3.13
N PHE A 515 3.64 7.98 4.44
CA PHE A 515 2.77 8.92 5.13
C PHE A 515 3.16 10.37 4.80
N GLY A 516 2.17 11.26 4.72
CA GLY A 516 2.43 12.68 4.77
C GLY A 516 2.78 13.13 6.18
N PHE A 517 3.36 14.31 6.31
CA PHE A 517 3.58 14.94 7.60
C PHE A 517 2.24 15.08 8.32
N GLU A 518 2.19 14.73 9.62
CA GLU A 518 0.98 14.72 10.43
C GLU A 518 1.12 15.64 11.63
N ASP A 519 0.11 16.49 11.82
CA ASP A 519 -0.10 17.26 13.04
C ASP A 519 -1.59 17.28 13.38
N PHE A 520 -1.96 16.48 14.37
CA PHE A 520 -3.34 16.40 14.89
C PHE A 520 -3.52 17.22 16.17
N GLY A 521 -2.69 18.24 16.36
CA GLY A 521 -2.74 19.12 17.52
C GLY A 521 -2.49 18.37 18.84
N PRO A 522 -3.47 18.31 19.77
CA PRO A 522 -3.25 17.69 21.08
C PRO A 522 -3.19 16.16 21.04
N SER A 523 -3.46 15.53 19.90
CA SER A 523 -3.57 14.07 19.79
C SER A 523 -2.31 13.39 19.24
N ASN A 524 -1.26 14.14 18.92
CA ASN A 524 -0.02 13.55 18.41
C ASN A 524 0.66 12.71 19.49
N SER A 525 1.10 11.52 19.12
CA SER A 525 1.78 10.59 20.00
C SER A 525 2.98 9.93 19.28
N PHE A 526 3.37 8.74 19.73
CA PHE A 526 4.48 7.96 19.19
C PHE A 526 4.39 7.75 17.67
N GLU A 527 3.20 7.44 17.17
CA GLU A 527 2.97 7.18 15.74
C GLU A 527 3.31 8.40 14.89
N GLN A 528 2.83 9.60 15.30
CA GLN A 528 3.10 10.84 14.58
C GLN A 528 4.58 11.23 14.66
N LEU A 529 5.25 10.93 15.78
CA LEU A 529 6.70 11.15 15.89
C LEU A 529 7.45 10.29 14.86
N CYS A 530 7.11 9.00 14.73
CA CYS A 530 7.72 8.10 13.75
C CYS A 530 7.44 8.52 12.30
N ILE A 531 6.19 8.92 12.01
CA ILE A 531 5.77 9.40 10.69
C ILE A 531 6.52 10.68 10.32
N ASN A 532 6.56 11.65 11.24
CA ASN A 532 7.21 12.94 11.00
C ASN A 532 8.73 12.79 10.93
N TYR A 533 9.32 11.86 11.66
CA TYR A 533 10.73 11.50 11.52
C TYR A 533 11.05 10.95 10.12
N ALA A 534 10.20 10.09 9.56
CA ALA A 534 10.38 9.61 8.18
C ALA A 534 10.28 10.77 7.16
N ASN A 535 9.35 11.70 7.36
CA ASN A 535 9.23 12.90 6.52
C ASN A 535 10.43 13.85 6.67
N GLU A 536 10.98 13.95 7.88
CA GLU A 536 12.21 14.72 8.15
C GLU A 536 13.41 14.15 7.38
N HIS A 537 13.53 12.81 7.31
CA HIS A 537 14.53 12.15 6.48
C HIS A 537 14.34 12.40 4.98
N LEU A 538 13.09 12.39 4.50
CA LEU A 538 12.81 12.72 3.10
C LEU A 538 13.20 14.16 2.77
N GLN A 539 12.91 15.11 3.67
CA GLN A 539 13.33 16.51 3.49
C GLN A 539 14.84 16.64 3.49
N TYR A 540 15.52 15.94 4.39
CA TYR A 540 16.98 15.89 4.40
C TYR A 540 17.54 15.35 3.08
N TYR A 541 16.99 14.24 2.59
CA TYR A 541 17.38 13.64 1.32
C TYR A 541 17.18 14.59 0.15
N PHE A 542 16.04 15.28 0.13
CA PHE A 542 15.76 16.33 -0.85
C PHE A 542 16.82 17.44 -0.79
N ASN A 543 17.13 17.96 0.39
CA ASN A 543 18.13 19.01 0.58
C ASN A 543 19.52 18.57 0.11
N GLN A 544 19.90 17.32 0.36
CA GLN A 544 21.20 16.79 -0.11
C GLN A 544 21.26 16.74 -1.64
N HIS A 545 20.22 16.23 -2.30
CA HIS A 545 20.22 16.04 -3.75
C HIS A 545 20.01 17.34 -4.53
N VAL A 546 19.11 18.21 -4.08
CA VAL A 546 18.75 19.42 -4.81
C VAL A 546 19.72 20.58 -4.57
N PHE A 547 20.26 20.70 -3.36
CA PHE A 547 21.15 21.82 -3.02
C PHE A 547 22.60 21.39 -2.85
N LYS A 548 22.88 20.44 -1.96
CA LYS A 548 24.26 20.15 -1.58
C LYS A 548 25.07 19.52 -2.71
N TYR A 549 24.59 18.42 -3.26
CA TYR A 549 25.33 17.69 -4.30
C TYR A 549 25.42 18.48 -5.60
N GLU A 550 24.38 19.24 -5.97
CA GLU A 550 24.40 20.12 -7.13
C GLU A 550 25.47 21.22 -6.99
N GLN A 551 25.53 21.88 -5.84
CA GLN A 551 26.51 22.92 -5.59
C GLN A 551 27.94 22.35 -5.48
N GLU A 552 28.12 21.15 -4.94
CA GLU A 552 29.41 20.45 -4.94
C GLU A 552 29.86 20.10 -6.36
N GLU A 553 28.94 19.66 -7.23
CA GLU A 553 29.20 19.37 -8.63
C GLU A 553 29.66 20.63 -9.37
N TYR A 554 28.95 21.75 -9.18
CA TYR A 554 29.34 23.03 -9.80
C TYR A 554 30.76 23.47 -9.41
N ARG A 555 31.15 23.30 -8.14
CA ARG A 555 32.53 23.57 -7.69
C ARG A 555 33.54 22.62 -8.33
N ARG A 556 33.20 21.34 -8.44
CA ARG A 556 34.06 20.31 -9.05
C ARG A 556 34.29 20.58 -10.53
N GLU A 557 33.25 21.02 -11.24
CA GLU A 557 33.33 21.41 -12.67
C GLU A 557 33.94 22.81 -12.89
N GLY A 558 34.35 23.50 -11.83
CA GLY A 558 34.99 24.82 -11.93
C GLY A 558 34.02 25.95 -12.32
N ILE A 559 32.72 25.74 -12.17
CA ILE A 559 31.70 26.75 -12.42
C ILE A 559 31.75 27.80 -11.33
N ARG A 560 31.78 29.10 -11.72
CA ARG A 560 31.62 30.19 -10.76
C ARG A 560 30.19 30.20 -10.23
N TRP A 561 30.03 29.78 -9.00
CA TRP A 561 28.74 29.64 -8.33
C TRP A 561 28.75 30.33 -6.98
N THR A 562 27.69 31.08 -6.67
CA THR A 562 27.47 31.61 -5.33
C THR A 562 26.54 30.62 -4.60
N ASP A 563 27.00 30.07 -3.48
CA ASP A 563 26.25 29.08 -2.74
C ASP A 563 24.90 29.62 -2.30
N ILE A 564 23.86 28.88 -2.62
CA ILE A 564 22.50 29.11 -2.14
C ILE A 564 22.34 28.47 -0.78
N GLY A 565 21.97 29.27 0.22
CA GLY A 565 21.61 28.78 1.55
C GLY A 565 20.26 28.04 1.52
N PHE A 566 20.18 26.97 2.25
CA PHE A 566 18.93 26.23 2.45
C PHE A 566 18.74 25.89 3.93
N SER A 567 17.49 25.61 4.34
CA SER A 567 17.18 25.19 5.70
C SER A 567 17.67 23.77 5.93
N ASP A 568 18.77 23.61 6.67
CA ASP A 568 19.34 22.31 7.02
C ASP A 568 18.63 21.74 8.24
N ASN A 569 17.99 20.59 8.08
CA ASN A 569 17.27 19.90 9.12
C ASN A 569 18.06 18.77 9.81
N THR A 570 19.37 18.70 9.56
CA THR A 570 20.27 17.72 10.21
C THR A 570 20.18 17.75 11.73
N GLY A 571 20.06 18.95 12.33
CA GLY A 571 19.91 19.09 13.78
C GLY A 571 18.62 18.48 14.33
N CYS A 572 17.52 18.56 13.59
CA CYS A 572 16.27 17.88 13.98
C CYS A 572 16.42 16.35 13.91
N LEU A 573 17.06 15.83 12.86
CA LEU A 573 17.36 14.39 12.77
C LEU A 573 18.25 13.93 13.92
N GLN A 574 19.30 14.69 14.27
CA GLN A 574 20.16 14.38 15.41
C GLN A 574 19.42 14.39 16.74
N LEU A 575 18.46 15.31 16.94
CA LEU A 575 17.59 15.31 18.10
C LEU A 575 16.81 13.99 18.20
N ILE A 576 16.29 13.47 17.09
CA ILE A 576 15.41 12.29 17.10
C ILE A 576 16.24 11.00 17.17
N GLU A 577 17.24 10.83 16.31
CA GLU A 577 17.99 9.57 16.15
C GLU A 577 19.41 9.55 16.69
N GLY A 578 19.95 10.72 17.08
CA GLY A 578 21.36 10.87 17.47
C GLY A 578 21.75 9.97 18.65
N LYS A 579 22.82 9.22 18.51
CA LYS A 579 23.33 8.36 19.58
C LYS A 579 24.37 9.09 20.43
N PRO A 580 24.35 8.94 21.76
CA PRO A 580 23.42 8.14 22.59
C PRO A 580 22.21 8.94 23.08
N GLY A 581 22.11 10.24 22.80
CA GLY A 581 21.17 11.16 23.43
C GLY A 581 19.88 11.44 22.68
N GLY A 582 19.68 10.89 21.47
CA GLY A 582 18.48 11.14 20.70
C GLY A 582 17.20 10.59 21.35
N LEU A 583 16.07 11.21 21.02
CA LEU A 583 14.76 10.86 21.61
C LEU A 583 14.44 9.36 21.50
N LEU A 584 14.71 8.73 20.36
CA LEU A 584 14.47 7.29 20.17
C LEU A 584 15.41 6.43 21.03
N CYS A 585 16.69 6.81 21.17
CA CYS A 585 17.62 6.09 22.03
C CYS A 585 17.21 6.20 23.50
N LEU A 586 16.85 7.40 23.96
CA LEU A 586 16.37 7.61 25.33
C LEU A 586 15.05 6.88 25.60
N LEU A 587 14.18 6.78 24.59
CA LEU A 587 12.94 6.02 24.69
C LEU A 587 13.25 4.52 24.89
N ASP A 588 14.15 3.95 24.08
CA ASP A 588 14.57 2.55 24.20
C ASP A 588 15.20 2.26 25.57
N ASP A 589 16.07 3.13 26.04
CA ASP A 589 16.68 3.02 27.38
C ASP A 589 15.62 3.00 28.48
N GLN A 590 14.65 3.93 28.41
CA GLN A 590 13.56 4.00 29.39
C GLN A 590 12.56 2.84 29.25
N CYS A 591 12.44 2.22 28.10
CA CYS A 591 11.65 1.01 27.94
C CYS A 591 12.28 -0.20 28.64
N ASN A 592 13.59 -0.29 28.63
CA ASN A 592 14.34 -1.39 29.22
C ASN A 592 14.66 -1.17 30.70
N PHE A 593 14.48 0.05 31.23
CA PHE A 593 14.83 0.38 32.62
C PHE A 593 13.68 -0.03 33.56
N PRO A 594 13.97 -0.84 34.61
CA PRO A 594 12.99 -1.18 35.62
C PRO A 594 12.43 0.09 36.30
N TRP A 595 11.13 0.12 36.55
CA TRP A 595 10.43 1.22 37.26
C TRP A 595 10.33 2.54 36.47
N ALA A 596 10.80 2.61 35.22
CA ALA A 596 10.59 3.79 34.38
C ALA A 596 9.13 3.99 34.06
N THR A 597 8.70 5.24 33.99
CA THR A 597 7.35 5.68 33.62
C THR A 597 7.41 6.63 32.43
N ASN A 598 6.26 7.00 31.87
CA ASN A 598 6.22 8.02 30.82
C ASN A 598 6.62 9.41 31.35
N GLU A 599 6.41 9.68 32.65
CA GLU A 599 6.87 10.89 33.31
C GLU A 599 8.40 10.92 33.43
N THR A 600 9.04 9.80 33.81
CA THR A 600 10.50 9.73 33.89
C THR A 600 11.14 9.85 32.50
N LEU A 601 10.48 9.32 31.46
CA LEU A 601 10.89 9.51 30.10
C LEU A 601 10.89 11.00 29.72
N LEU A 602 9.80 11.72 30.01
CA LEU A 602 9.69 13.15 29.74
C LEU A 602 10.73 13.96 30.48
N GLN A 603 10.97 13.64 31.77
CA GLN A 603 12.03 14.28 32.55
C GLN A 603 13.41 14.07 31.91
N LYS A 604 13.68 12.86 31.41
CA LYS A 604 14.92 12.55 30.72
C LYS A 604 15.08 13.36 29.43
N PHE A 605 14.02 13.43 28.58
CA PHE A 605 14.02 14.28 27.41
C PHE A 605 14.30 15.73 27.75
N ASN A 606 13.60 16.27 28.75
CA ASN A 606 13.76 17.65 29.18
C ASN A 606 15.16 17.97 29.73
N SER A 607 15.82 17.00 30.36
CA SER A 607 17.16 17.23 30.93
C SER A 607 18.27 17.11 29.89
N VAL A 608 18.13 16.21 28.91
CA VAL A 608 19.15 15.98 27.88
C VAL A 608 19.10 17.07 26.81
N HIS A 609 17.90 17.56 26.50
CA HIS A 609 17.68 18.47 25.37
C HIS A 609 17.29 19.90 25.82
N GLU A 610 17.65 20.32 27.03
CA GLU A 610 17.29 21.65 27.55
C GLU A 610 17.74 22.79 26.62
N ASP A 611 18.95 22.70 26.11
CA ASP A 611 19.56 23.72 25.25
C ASP A 611 19.47 23.40 23.73
N ASN A 612 18.72 22.36 23.37
CA ASN A 612 18.62 21.98 21.94
C ASN A 612 17.63 22.87 21.20
N PRO A 613 18.04 23.59 20.12
CA PRO A 613 17.18 24.54 19.41
C PRO A 613 15.96 23.90 18.72
N PHE A 614 15.98 22.57 18.50
CA PHE A 614 14.88 21.82 17.89
C PHE A 614 13.93 21.20 18.93
N TYR A 615 14.24 21.33 20.23
CA TYR A 615 13.44 20.79 21.34
C TYR A 615 12.86 21.92 22.18
N GLU A 616 11.57 21.83 22.50
CA GLU A 616 10.93 22.83 23.39
C GLU A 616 10.05 22.15 24.44
N LYS A 617 10.04 22.74 25.64
CA LYS A 617 9.10 22.39 26.70
C LYS A 617 7.81 23.18 26.48
N PRO A 618 6.61 22.55 26.61
CA PRO A 618 5.35 23.29 26.57
C PRO A 618 5.30 24.39 27.65
N GLN A 619 4.71 25.53 27.35
CA GLN A 619 4.54 26.63 28.32
C GLN A 619 3.66 26.23 29.52
N ARG A 620 2.67 25.37 29.30
CA ARG A 620 1.84 24.79 30.34
C ARG A 620 2.43 23.44 30.77
N ARG A 621 2.30 23.10 32.06
CA ARG A 621 2.74 21.80 32.56
C ARG A 621 1.83 20.70 32.01
N GLU A 622 2.25 20.08 30.95
CA GLU A 622 1.58 18.99 30.26
C GLU A 622 2.54 17.80 30.12
N PRO A 623 2.03 16.55 30.04
CA PRO A 623 2.86 15.38 29.76
C PRO A 623 3.25 15.31 28.27
N ALA A 624 3.90 16.35 27.76
CA ALA A 624 4.20 16.54 26.34
C ALA A 624 5.53 17.26 26.13
N PHE A 625 6.08 17.15 24.92
CA PHE A 625 7.22 17.91 24.42
C PHE A 625 6.94 18.41 23.00
N VAL A 626 7.72 19.37 22.55
CA VAL A 626 7.58 19.96 21.20
C VAL A 626 8.86 19.74 20.43
N VAL A 627 8.74 19.30 19.17
CA VAL A 627 9.84 19.24 18.20
C VAL A 627 9.62 20.27 17.11
N ARG A 628 10.67 21.01 16.76
CA ARG A 628 10.69 21.89 15.59
C ARG A 628 11.12 21.12 14.37
N HIS A 629 10.14 20.68 13.61
CA HIS A 629 10.34 20.01 12.32
C HIS A 629 10.52 21.03 11.18
N TYR A 630 10.99 20.54 10.02
CA TYR A 630 11.07 21.37 8.79
C TYR A 630 9.70 21.97 8.41
N ALA A 631 8.62 21.24 8.64
CA ALA A 631 7.26 21.65 8.31
C ALA A 631 6.57 22.48 9.41
N GLY A 632 7.18 22.61 10.58
CA GLY A 632 6.63 23.39 11.71
C GLY A 632 6.84 22.74 13.07
N ARG A 633 6.26 23.37 14.08
CA ARG A 633 6.35 22.95 15.49
C ARG A 633 5.24 21.96 15.79
N VAL A 634 5.59 20.76 16.24
CA VAL A 634 4.63 19.71 16.59
C VAL A 634 4.78 19.32 18.05
N LYS A 635 3.66 19.31 18.77
CA LYS A 635 3.57 18.88 20.16
C LYS A 635 3.20 17.40 20.25
N TYR A 636 4.00 16.61 20.97
CA TYR A 636 3.82 15.17 21.15
C TYR A 636 3.50 14.84 22.60
N GLN A 637 2.47 14.01 22.81
CA GLN A 637 2.09 13.47 24.10
C GLN A 637 2.95 12.26 24.44
N VAL A 638 3.52 12.20 25.64
CA VAL A 638 4.31 11.04 26.09
C VAL A 638 3.44 9.89 26.62
N THR A 639 2.14 10.11 26.77
CA THR A 639 1.20 9.11 27.29
C THR A 639 1.24 7.83 26.45
N ALA A 640 1.46 6.70 27.08
CA ALA A 640 1.61 5.38 26.47
C ALA A 640 2.74 5.25 25.44
N MET A 641 3.68 6.20 25.37
CA MET A 641 4.77 6.18 24.37
C MET A 641 5.70 4.99 24.56
N ARG A 642 6.06 4.67 25.80
CA ARG A 642 6.87 3.50 26.13
C ARG A 642 6.16 2.19 25.77
N GLU A 643 4.90 2.06 26.12
CA GLU A 643 4.05 0.89 25.85
C GLU A 643 3.88 0.66 24.34
N LYS A 644 3.77 1.74 23.58
CA LYS A 644 3.70 1.68 22.11
C LYS A 644 5.03 1.29 21.48
N ASN A 645 6.15 1.78 22.01
CA ASN A 645 7.48 1.42 21.53
C ASN A 645 7.82 -0.04 21.84
N LEU A 646 7.49 -0.53 23.02
CA LEU A 646 7.75 -1.92 23.41
C LEU A 646 7.02 -2.93 22.53
N ASP A 647 5.78 -2.69 22.18
CA ASP A 647 4.89 -3.49 21.29
C ASP A 647 5.20 -5.02 21.29
N LEU A 648 5.51 -5.57 22.43
CA LEU A 648 5.91 -6.97 22.59
C LEU A 648 4.69 -7.84 22.90
N MET A 649 4.49 -8.86 22.05
CA MET A 649 3.57 -9.93 22.40
C MET A 649 4.21 -10.87 23.40
N ARG A 650 3.50 -11.17 24.50
CA ARG A 650 4.01 -12.06 25.56
C ARG A 650 4.21 -13.48 25.05
N GLN A 651 5.26 -14.15 25.52
CA GLN A 651 5.62 -15.51 25.11
C GLN A 651 4.51 -16.53 25.37
N ASP A 652 3.71 -16.33 26.42
CA ASP A 652 2.56 -17.19 26.71
C ASP A 652 1.52 -17.15 25.57
N ILE A 653 1.21 -15.97 25.04
CA ILE A 653 0.31 -15.79 23.88
C ILE A 653 0.92 -16.43 22.63
N VAL A 654 2.20 -16.18 22.38
CA VAL A 654 2.94 -16.80 21.26
C VAL A 654 2.85 -18.33 21.34
N SER A 655 3.03 -18.88 22.53
CA SER A 655 2.95 -20.33 22.77
C SER A 655 1.54 -20.88 22.48
N VAL A 656 0.50 -20.17 22.90
CA VAL A 656 -0.90 -20.57 22.60
C VAL A 656 -1.14 -20.63 21.09
N LEU A 657 -0.74 -19.59 20.36
CA LEU A 657 -0.94 -19.51 18.91
C LEU A 657 -0.07 -20.51 18.12
N LYS A 658 1.16 -20.77 18.57
CA LYS A 658 2.01 -21.82 18.01
C LYS A 658 1.46 -23.23 18.18
N ASN A 659 0.61 -23.46 19.17
CA ASN A 659 -0.07 -24.72 19.42
C ASN A 659 -1.46 -24.83 18.75
N SER A 660 -1.82 -23.88 17.89
CA SER A 660 -3.03 -23.97 17.07
C SER A 660 -2.99 -25.21 16.17
N SER A 661 -4.13 -25.90 16.04
CA SER A 661 -4.28 -26.98 15.05
C SER A 661 -4.31 -26.47 13.61
N LEU A 662 -4.55 -25.15 13.41
CA LEU A 662 -4.55 -24.51 12.11
C LEU A 662 -3.14 -24.05 11.74
N ALA A 663 -2.57 -24.64 10.67
CA ALA A 663 -1.23 -24.29 10.18
C ALA A 663 -1.10 -22.79 9.89
N PHE A 664 -2.14 -22.17 9.33
CA PHE A 664 -2.17 -20.74 9.02
C PHE A 664 -1.90 -19.86 10.25
N VAL A 665 -2.53 -20.16 11.40
CA VAL A 665 -2.32 -19.38 12.63
C VAL A 665 -0.90 -19.57 13.16
N ARG A 666 -0.34 -20.80 13.06
CA ARG A 666 1.06 -21.04 13.45
C ARG A 666 2.05 -20.27 12.58
N GLU A 667 1.78 -20.19 11.27
CA GLU A 667 2.60 -19.44 10.32
C GLU A 667 2.57 -17.93 10.59
N LEU A 668 1.43 -17.37 10.97
CA LEU A 668 1.29 -15.94 11.31
C LEU A 668 2.18 -15.53 12.48
N VAL A 669 2.33 -16.38 13.49
CA VAL A 669 3.04 -16.04 14.74
C VAL A 669 4.56 -16.20 14.60
N GLY A 670 4.98 -16.53 13.44
CA GLY A 670 6.39 -16.72 13.12
C GLY A 670 6.88 -18.15 13.39
N VAL A 671 7.44 -18.73 12.37
CA VAL A 671 8.30 -19.89 12.54
C VAL A 671 9.47 -19.43 13.39
N ASP A 672 9.83 -20.21 14.41
CA ASP A 672 11.04 -20.03 15.20
C ASP A 672 12.18 -19.54 14.27
N PRO A 673 12.91 -18.46 14.60
CA PRO A 673 14.03 -17.98 13.78
C PRO A 673 15.03 -19.07 13.43
N VAL A 674 15.22 -20.04 14.35
CA VAL A 674 16.04 -21.23 14.10
C VAL A 674 15.43 -22.15 13.04
N ALA A 675 14.11 -22.31 13.02
CA ALA A 675 13.42 -23.08 11.98
C ALA A 675 13.45 -22.34 10.62
N VAL A 676 13.30 -21.02 10.60
CA VAL A 676 13.48 -20.20 9.37
C VAL A 676 14.89 -20.33 8.83
N PHE A 677 15.89 -20.25 9.72
CA PHE A 677 17.29 -20.42 9.36
C PHE A 677 17.57 -21.84 8.82
N ARG A 678 17.08 -22.89 9.49
CA ARG A 678 17.17 -24.27 9.01
C ARG A 678 16.47 -24.45 7.66
N TRP A 679 15.29 -23.89 7.47
CA TRP A 679 14.58 -23.90 6.19
C TRP A 679 15.33 -23.14 5.10
N ALA A 680 15.96 -22.00 5.42
CA ALA A 680 16.81 -21.28 4.48
C ALA A 680 18.01 -22.13 4.04
N ILE A 681 18.66 -22.84 4.97
CA ILE A 681 19.75 -23.79 4.67
C ILE A 681 19.25 -24.93 3.77
N VAL A 682 18.11 -25.54 4.11
CA VAL A 682 17.51 -26.62 3.33
C VAL A 682 17.16 -26.14 1.91
N ARG A 683 16.57 -24.96 1.78
CA ARG A 683 16.28 -24.35 0.46
C ARG A 683 17.56 -24.05 -0.32
N ALA A 684 18.60 -23.54 0.34
CA ALA A 684 19.89 -23.28 -0.29
C ALA A 684 20.55 -24.56 -0.78
N PHE A 685 20.48 -25.63 0.03
CA PHE A 685 20.98 -26.97 -0.35
C PHE A 685 20.22 -27.49 -1.58
N PHE A 686 18.90 -27.48 -1.59
CA PHE A 686 18.15 -27.97 -2.75
C PHE A 686 18.38 -27.11 -3.99
N ARG A 687 18.48 -25.77 -3.85
CA ARG A 687 18.86 -24.88 -4.96
C ARG A 687 20.22 -25.25 -5.54
N GLY A 688 21.23 -25.45 -4.69
CA GLY A 688 22.56 -25.92 -5.09
C GLY A 688 22.54 -27.28 -5.77
N TYR A 689 21.79 -28.24 -5.20
CA TYR A 689 21.61 -29.55 -5.75
C TYR A 689 20.95 -29.54 -7.14
N PHE A 690 19.84 -28.80 -7.30
CA PHE A 690 19.18 -28.68 -8.61
C PHE A 690 20.02 -27.94 -9.64
N ALA A 691 20.75 -26.90 -9.24
CA ALA A 691 21.68 -26.19 -10.11
C ALA A 691 22.79 -27.10 -10.57
N PHE A 692 23.33 -27.98 -9.69
CA PHE A 692 24.33 -28.97 -10.02
C PHE A 692 23.79 -30.04 -10.98
N LEU A 693 22.57 -30.53 -10.75
CA LEU A 693 21.91 -31.48 -11.67
C LEU A 693 21.69 -30.87 -13.06
N GLU A 694 21.28 -29.62 -13.10
CA GLU A 694 21.04 -28.91 -14.37
C GLU A 694 22.36 -28.65 -15.11
N ALA A 695 23.40 -28.24 -14.39
CA ALA A 695 24.75 -28.11 -14.94
C ALA A 695 25.25 -29.46 -15.49
N GLY A 696 25.03 -30.57 -14.78
CA GLY A 696 25.34 -31.89 -15.24
C GLY A 696 24.58 -32.33 -16.51
N ARG A 697 23.28 -31.94 -16.59
CA ARG A 697 22.47 -32.17 -17.81
C ARG A 697 23.00 -31.35 -19.00
N ARG A 698 23.32 -30.08 -18.80
CA ARG A 698 23.91 -29.23 -19.83
C ARG A 698 25.26 -29.76 -20.30
N HIS A 699 26.09 -30.21 -19.37
CA HIS A 699 27.37 -30.81 -19.72
C HIS A 699 27.22 -32.10 -20.54
N ARG A 700 26.22 -32.97 -20.25
CA ARG A 700 25.89 -34.13 -21.05
C ARG A 700 25.40 -33.78 -22.44
N VAL A 701 24.49 -32.79 -22.56
CA VAL A 701 23.99 -32.32 -23.85
C VAL A 701 25.12 -31.74 -24.70
N ASN A 702 25.96 -30.88 -24.12
CA ASN A 702 27.12 -30.32 -24.81
C ASN A 702 28.15 -31.39 -25.19
N ARG A 703 28.28 -32.48 -24.43
CA ARG A 703 29.16 -33.59 -24.72
C ARG A 703 28.61 -34.45 -25.88
N VAL A 704 27.31 -34.62 -25.95
CA VAL A 704 26.64 -35.34 -27.07
C VAL A 704 26.68 -34.47 -28.35
N GLU A 705 26.45 -33.17 -28.26
CA GLU A 705 26.62 -32.25 -29.40
C GLU A 705 28.08 -32.09 -29.81
N GLY A 706 29.01 -32.09 -28.87
CA GLY A 706 30.46 -32.10 -29.12
C GLY A 706 30.91 -33.38 -29.79
N ALA A 707 30.41 -34.54 -29.37
CA ALA A 707 30.73 -35.83 -30.00
C ALA A 707 30.17 -35.92 -31.45
N SER A 708 29.00 -35.35 -31.72
CA SER A 708 28.46 -35.27 -33.08
C SER A 708 29.20 -34.26 -33.99
N ARG A 709 29.86 -33.24 -33.40
CA ARG A 709 30.77 -32.33 -34.14
C ARG A 709 32.15 -32.87 -34.36
N VAL A 710 32.68 -33.68 -33.43
CA VAL A 710 34.02 -34.32 -33.56
C VAL A 710 34.05 -35.40 -34.64
N GLN A 711 32.92 -36.00 -35.00
CA GLN A 711 32.83 -36.87 -36.17
C GLN A 711 32.88 -36.14 -37.55
N ARG A 712 32.86 -34.80 -37.56
CA ARG A 712 32.95 -33.98 -38.77
C ARG A 712 34.18 -33.08 -38.86
N ALA A 713 35.09 -33.08 -37.90
CA ALA A 713 36.30 -32.29 -37.95
C ALA A 713 37.47 -33.02 -37.29
N SER A 714 38.04 -33.98 -38.04
CA SER A 714 39.44 -34.29 -37.87
C SER A 714 40.24 -33.25 -38.62
N ILE A 715 41.14 -32.59 -37.91
CA ILE A 715 42.38 -31.93 -38.30
C ILE A 715 42.48 -30.51 -37.64
N HIS A 716 43.51 -30.44 -36.77
CA HIS A 716 44.15 -29.28 -36.12
C HIS A 716 43.60 -28.81 -34.77
N ALA A 717 44.28 -29.28 -33.75
CA ALA A 717 44.50 -28.61 -32.47
C ALA A 717 45.54 -27.45 -32.62
N PRO A 718 45.73 -26.53 -31.69
CA PRO A 718 46.21 -26.86 -30.35
C PRO A 718 45.60 -26.08 -29.17
N ASN A 719 45.77 -26.69 -28.00
CA ASN A 719 45.87 -26.19 -26.62
C ASN A 719 45.68 -24.68 -26.34
N ASP A 720 44.82 -24.37 -25.38
CA ASP A 720 45.25 -23.89 -24.06
C ASP A 720 44.06 -23.74 -23.11
N SER A 721 44.16 -24.45 -22.07
CA SER A 721 43.91 -24.35 -20.66
C SER A 721 43.61 -22.95 -20.09
N ILE A 722 42.74 -22.91 -19.06
CA ILE A 722 42.84 -22.42 -17.66
C ILE A 722 41.52 -21.76 -17.24
N ILE A 723 40.80 -22.42 -16.37
CA ILE A 723 40.58 -22.13 -14.93
C ILE A 723 40.65 -20.61 -14.55
N ARG A 724 39.49 -20.06 -14.25
CA ARG A 724 39.20 -19.38 -12.99
C ARG A 724 37.69 -19.18 -12.80
#